data_f69fa43c1ca13b10ee416eb8c1ca3e59
#
_entry.id   f69fa43c1ca13b10ee416eb8c1ca3e59
#
_cell.length_a   1.000
_cell.length_b   1.000
_cell.length_c   1.000
_cell.angle_alpha   90.00
_cell.angle_beta   90.00
_cell.angle_gamma   90.00
#
_symmetry.space_group_name_H-M   'P 1'
#
loop_
_entity.id
_entity.type
_entity.pdbx_description
1 polymer ?
#
loop_
_entity_poly.entity_id
_entity_poly.type
_entity_poly.pdbx_seq_one_letter_code
_entity_poly.pdbx_strand_id
1 'polypeptide(L)'
;MDIIVKLTEEFGVKKVQIEQAVKLIDEGNTVPFIARYRKDVTGGLNDEQLRAIDERLRYLRGLEERKQEVLRNIEEQGKLTDELKAEIEKAEILQRVEDLYKPFKQKKTTRAGKAKAKGLEPLALIIYMQQNKSGDVLKLAEPFVDSEKEVETAEEAIQGACDIIAEMIADNADLISEVRDRYYKHGLIETEAVNAEEKTVYDMYYGKHEAICKIPNHRVLAVNRGEKEGKLKVKVSIDADSILRLLEKEVIRQDSIFKPLLIETIEDAYKRLIAPSVEREMRNLLTERAEAEAIKVFAGNTEKLLMVPPVRGKRIISIDPGFRTGCKVAVIDETGKLLAYTTIYPTEPKCDVAGTERTLKKIIDKYKIDVIVIGNGTASRETEEVVANFLKKNSYQIQYTIVNEGGASVYSASKLASEEYPDLDVTTRGAMSLGRRLQDPLAELVKIDPKHIGVGQYQHDMNQKNLSEALVTVVEDCVNRVGVDLNTASPSLLSYVAGISGSVAKNIVAYREENGKFTDRKQLLKVAKLGPKAYEQCAGFLRISDGKEVLDSTSVHPESYEVSRILMKKIGISESDIKGGVQVIDDKIKSAYPAKTEKESVRKMAEDIGIGEFTVKDIISELRKPGRDPREDAPPVVFRNDVRSFEDLKEGMEMSGTVRNVVDFGAFVDIGVKNDGLVHVSQLSDKFVKHPMDVVSVGDTVKVRIIGIDKERGKVSLTMKL
;
A
#
# COMPACT_ATOMS: atom_id res chain seq x y z
N MET A 1 -13.83 16.07 -21.40
CA MET A 1 -14.62 15.45 -20.30
C MET A 1 -14.72 16.43 -19.14
N ASP A 2 -15.89 16.54 -18.49
CA ASP A 2 -15.99 17.32 -17.23
C ASP A 2 -15.53 16.42 -16.06
N ILE A 3 -14.32 16.68 -15.58
CA ILE A 3 -13.67 15.89 -14.53
C ILE A 3 -14.48 15.96 -13.22
N ILE A 4 -15.08 17.12 -12.90
CA ILE A 4 -15.86 17.30 -11.67
C ILE A 4 -17.13 16.43 -11.71
N VAL A 5 -17.83 16.41 -12.86
CA VAL A 5 -19.01 15.56 -13.02
C VAL A 5 -18.63 14.08 -12.90
N LYS A 6 -17.55 13.68 -13.58
CA LYS A 6 -17.07 12.29 -13.53
C LYS A 6 -16.71 11.83 -12.11
N LEU A 7 -15.94 12.62 -11.37
CA LEU A 7 -15.62 12.34 -9.97
C LEU A 7 -16.89 12.30 -9.09
N THR A 8 -17.85 13.18 -9.33
CA THR A 8 -19.12 13.19 -8.58
C THR A 8 -19.89 11.87 -8.75
N GLU A 9 -19.97 11.38 -9.98
CA GLU A 9 -20.64 10.10 -10.30
C GLU A 9 -19.90 8.89 -9.71
N GLU A 10 -18.58 8.84 -9.87
CA GLU A 10 -17.76 7.72 -9.40
C GLU A 10 -17.75 7.59 -7.87
N PHE A 11 -17.68 8.70 -7.15
CA PHE A 11 -17.62 8.69 -5.68
C PHE A 11 -18.98 8.78 -5.00
N GLY A 12 -20.06 9.05 -5.72
CA GLY A 12 -21.41 9.16 -5.15
C GLY A 12 -21.57 10.26 -4.11
N VAL A 13 -20.79 11.32 -4.19
CA VAL A 13 -20.82 12.47 -3.29
C VAL A 13 -21.39 13.70 -4.00
N LYS A 14 -21.70 14.77 -3.26
CA LYS A 14 -22.28 15.98 -3.87
C LYS A 14 -21.24 16.72 -4.71
N LYS A 15 -21.64 17.28 -5.85
CA LYS A 15 -20.78 18.04 -6.75
C LYS A 15 -19.98 19.13 -6.02
N VAL A 16 -20.61 19.87 -5.11
CA VAL A 16 -19.96 20.90 -4.30
C VAL A 16 -18.83 20.35 -3.45
N GLN A 17 -18.95 19.12 -2.93
CA GLN A 17 -17.87 18.49 -2.13
C GLN A 17 -16.64 18.22 -3.00
N ILE A 18 -16.85 17.72 -4.23
CA ILE A 18 -15.75 17.51 -5.19
C ILE A 18 -15.12 18.84 -5.61
N GLU A 19 -15.92 19.84 -5.95
CA GLU A 19 -15.42 21.17 -6.34
C GLU A 19 -14.54 21.79 -5.26
N GLN A 20 -14.97 21.72 -4.00
CA GLN A 20 -14.19 22.23 -2.88
C GLN A 20 -12.95 21.40 -2.59
N ALA A 21 -13.03 20.07 -2.66
CA ALA A 21 -11.87 19.19 -2.48
C ALA A 21 -10.81 19.46 -3.57
N VAL A 22 -11.20 19.51 -4.83
CA VAL A 22 -10.31 19.81 -5.97
C VAL A 22 -9.68 21.19 -5.83
N LYS A 23 -10.46 22.21 -5.45
CA LYS A 23 -9.96 23.56 -5.21
C LYS A 23 -8.87 23.57 -4.13
N LEU A 24 -9.12 22.92 -2.99
CA LEU A 24 -8.15 22.85 -1.90
C LEU A 24 -6.87 22.11 -2.30
N ILE A 25 -6.99 21.03 -3.08
CA ILE A 25 -5.84 20.29 -3.64
C ILE A 25 -5.04 21.20 -4.60
N ASP A 26 -5.71 21.93 -5.47
CA ASP A 26 -5.07 22.84 -6.43
C ASP A 26 -4.38 24.04 -5.76
N GLU A 27 -4.88 24.47 -4.62
CA GLU A 27 -4.23 25.45 -3.75
C GLU A 27 -2.97 24.90 -3.06
N GLY A 28 -2.65 23.61 -3.25
CA GLY A 28 -1.47 22.93 -2.69
C GLY A 28 -1.62 22.54 -1.22
N ASN A 29 -2.85 22.36 -0.75
CA ASN A 29 -3.07 21.81 0.59
C ASN A 29 -2.84 20.28 0.58
N THR A 30 -2.24 19.77 1.64
CA THR A 30 -2.02 18.33 1.81
C THR A 30 -3.32 17.61 2.19
N VAL A 31 -3.48 16.36 1.76
CA VAL A 31 -4.68 15.56 2.08
C VAL A 31 -4.91 15.46 3.59
N PRO A 32 -3.91 15.17 4.46
CA PRO A 32 -4.12 15.14 5.90
C PRO A 32 -4.64 16.47 6.48
N PHE A 33 -4.15 17.60 5.97
CA PHE A 33 -4.64 18.91 6.39
C PHE A 33 -6.09 19.16 5.98
N ILE A 34 -6.45 18.85 4.73
CA ILE A 34 -7.83 18.98 4.23
C ILE A 34 -8.77 18.12 5.08
N ALA A 35 -8.44 16.86 5.26
CA ALA A 35 -9.24 15.88 5.99
C ALA A 35 -9.44 16.25 7.47
N ARG A 36 -8.45 16.88 8.09
CA ARG A 36 -8.52 17.25 9.51
C ARG A 36 -9.14 18.64 9.70
N TYR A 37 -8.71 19.65 8.94
CA TYR A 37 -8.98 21.06 9.24
C TYR A 37 -9.90 21.76 8.24
N ARG A 38 -10.35 21.08 7.17
CA ARG A 38 -11.25 21.64 6.14
C ARG A 38 -12.53 20.81 5.94
N LYS A 39 -12.92 20.01 6.96
CA LYS A 39 -14.11 19.15 6.93
C LYS A 39 -15.40 19.92 6.63
N ASP A 40 -15.59 21.08 7.23
CA ASP A 40 -16.78 21.90 7.00
C ASP A 40 -16.85 22.39 5.57
N VAL A 41 -15.71 22.65 4.92
CA VAL A 41 -15.64 23.09 3.52
C VAL A 41 -15.91 21.93 2.58
N THR A 42 -15.35 20.73 2.87
CA THR A 42 -15.51 19.53 2.05
C THR A 42 -16.77 18.74 2.37
N GLY A 43 -17.60 19.21 3.32
CA GLY A 43 -18.81 18.52 3.75
C GLY A 43 -18.54 17.16 4.39
N GLY A 44 -17.41 17.01 5.09
CA GLY A 44 -17.07 15.84 5.90
C GLY A 44 -16.39 14.69 5.15
N LEU A 45 -15.76 14.95 3.99
CA LEU A 45 -14.94 13.94 3.31
C LEU A 45 -13.80 13.50 4.23
N ASN A 46 -13.59 12.18 4.34
CA ASN A 46 -12.54 11.59 5.15
C ASN A 46 -11.22 11.45 4.37
N ASP A 47 -10.15 11.04 5.06
CA ASP A 47 -8.81 10.85 4.49
C ASP A 47 -8.81 9.91 3.29
N GLU A 48 -9.48 8.76 3.41
CA GLU A 48 -9.54 7.73 2.38
C GLU A 48 -10.25 8.27 1.11
N GLN A 49 -11.39 8.94 1.29
CA GLN A 49 -12.13 9.56 0.19
C GLN A 49 -11.31 10.64 -0.52
N LEU A 50 -10.67 11.53 0.25
CA LEU A 50 -9.86 12.60 -0.32
C LEU A 50 -8.64 12.08 -1.09
N ARG A 51 -7.99 11.01 -0.61
CA ARG A 51 -6.89 10.36 -1.32
C ARG A 51 -7.36 9.71 -2.62
N ALA A 52 -8.45 8.97 -2.55
CA ALA A 52 -9.02 8.35 -3.74
C ALA A 52 -9.45 9.41 -4.78
N ILE A 53 -10.00 10.54 -4.33
CA ILE A 53 -10.33 11.69 -5.21
C ILE A 53 -9.06 12.30 -5.81
N ASP A 54 -7.99 12.53 -5.03
CA ASP A 54 -6.73 13.09 -5.51
C ASP A 54 -6.04 12.17 -6.54
N GLU A 55 -5.97 10.88 -6.25
CA GLU A 55 -5.42 9.88 -7.17
C GLU A 55 -6.22 9.83 -8.48
N ARG A 56 -7.55 9.78 -8.38
CA ARG A 56 -8.42 9.75 -9.54
C ARG A 56 -8.38 11.05 -10.35
N LEU A 57 -8.30 12.18 -9.67
CA LEU A 57 -8.13 13.50 -10.28
C LEU A 57 -6.85 13.58 -11.13
N ARG A 58 -5.74 13.10 -10.58
CA ARG A 58 -4.46 13.03 -11.32
C ARG A 58 -4.56 12.12 -12.54
N TYR A 59 -5.20 10.96 -12.41
CA TYR A 59 -5.43 10.06 -13.53
C TYR A 59 -6.26 10.72 -14.63
N LEU A 60 -7.39 11.36 -14.29
CA LEU A 60 -8.28 12.00 -15.26
C LEU A 60 -7.61 13.20 -15.94
N ARG A 61 -6.82 13.98 -15.21
CA ARG A 61 -6.00 15.06 -15.79
C ARG A 61 -4.96 14.52 -16.77
N GLY A 62 -4.24 13.51 -16.40
CA GLY A 62 -3.27 12.82 -17.27
C GLY A 62 -3.94 12.23 -18.52
N LEU A 63 -5.14 11.68 -18.37
CA LEU A 63 -5.94 11.20 -19.51
C LEU A 63 -6.31 12.33 -20.47
N GLU A 64 -6.78 13.48 -19.97
CA GLU A 64 -7.12 14.63 -20.81
C GLU A 64 -5.88 15.23 -21.49
N GLU A 65 -4.77 15.36 -20.78
CA GLU A 65 -3.49 15.78 -21.37
C GLU A 65 -3.04 14.83 -22.50
N ARG A 66 -3.18 13.52 -22.28
CA ARG A 66 -2.84 12.53 -23.29
C ARG A 66 -3.76 12.59 -24.51
N LYS A 67 -5.06 12.80 -24.32
CA LYS A 67 -5.99 13.03 -25.44
C LYS A 67 -5.56 14.22 -26.28
N GLN A 68 -5.24 15.35 -25.66
CA GLN A 68 -4.79 16.56 -26.37
C GLN A 68 -3.50 16.32 -27.14
N GLU A 69 -2.56 15.61 -26.55
CA GLU A 69 -1.31 15.23 -27.24
C GLU A 69 -1.59 14.34 -28.45
N VAL A 70 -2.44 13.33 -28.30
CA VAL A 70 -2.81 12.41 -29.38
C VAL A 70 -3.53 13.14 -30.52
N LEU A 71 -4.50 14.00 -30.20
CA LEU A 71 -5.22 14.81 -31.19
C LEU A 71 -4.26 15.69 -32.00
N ARG A 72 -3.35 16.40 -31.32
CA ARG A 72 -2.33 17.22 -31.97
C ARG A 72 -1.44 16.39 -32.91
N ASN A 73 -0.95 15.23 -32.44
CA ASN A 73 -0.05 14.37 -33.24
C ASN A 73 -0.76 13.80 -34.49
N ILE A 74 -2.05 13.54 -34.45
CA ILE A 74 -2.83 13.05 -35.60
C ILE A 74 -3.16 14.23 -36.55
N GLU A 75 -3.45 15.40 -36.03
CA GLU A 75 -3.68 16.63 -36.79
C GLU A 75 -2.43 17.04 -37.59
N GLU A 76 -1.25 17.02 -36.96
CA GLU A 76 0.03 17.29 -37.63
C GLU A 76 0.31 16.32 -38.79
N GLN A 77 -0.25 15.11 -38.77
CA GLN A 77 -0.19 14.14 -39.87
C GLN A 77 -1.26 14.40 -40.95
N GLY A 78 -2.17 15.37 -40.74
CA GLY A 78 -3.29 15.65 -41.65
C GLY A 78 -4.34 14.54 -41.74
N LYS A 79 -4.45 13.70 -40.70
CA LYS A 79 -5.31 12.51 -40.67
C LYS A 79 -6.44 12.58 -39.65
N LEU A 80 -6.61 13.70 -38.94
CA LEU A 80 -7.66 13.86 -37.96
C LEU A 80 -9.00 14.10 -38.65
N THR A 81 -9.97 13.20 -38.43
CA THR A 81 -11.37 13.35 -38.84
C THR A 81 -12.23 13.76 -37.66
N ASP A 82 -13.41 14.36 -37.93
CA ASP A 82 -14.35 14.78 -36.86
C ASP A 82 -14.84 13.59 -36.04
N GLU A 83 -15.05 12.42 -36.69
CA GLU A 83 -15.48 11.19 -36.03
C GLU A 83 -14.40 10.68 -35.07
N LEU A 84 -13.13 10.61 -35.53
CA LEU A 84 -12.01 10.15 -34.72
C LEU A 84 -11.76 11.09 -33.52
N LYS A 85 -11.87 12.40 -33.76
CA LYS A 85 -11.79 13.40 -32.69
C LYS A 85 -12.85 13.16 -31.63
N ALA A 86 -14.12 12.97 -32.05
CA ALA A 86 -15.22 12.71 -31.13
C ALA A 86 -15.02 11.39 -30.32
N GLU A 87 -14.47 10.34 -30.95
CA GLU A 87 -14.16 9.08 -30.26
C GLU A 87 -13.04 9.24 -29.22
N ILE A 88 -11.95 9.95 -29.55
CA ILE A 88 -10.86 10.22 -28.62
C ILE A 88 -11.36 11.07 -27.43
N GLU A 89 -12.17 12.11 -27.70
CA GLU A 89 -12.75 12.95 -26.67
C GLU A 89 -13.67 12.19 -25.72
N LYS A 90 -14.44 11.23 -26.24
CA LYS A 90 -15.34 10.36 -25.46
C LYS A 90 -14.62 9.27 -24.66
N ALA A 91 -13.39 8.93 -24.99
CA ALA A 91 -12.67 7.86 -24.32
C ALA A 91 -12.56 8.14 -22.82
N GLU A 92 -12.94 7.18 -21.97
CA GLU A 92 -12.93 7.29 -20.50
C GLU A 92 -11.72 6.63 -19.85
N ILE A 93 -10.96 5.84 -20.63
CA ILE A 93 -9.77 5.13 -20.18
C ILE A 93 -8.61 5.34 -21.14
N LEU A 94 -7.41 5.36 -20.58
CA LEU A 94 -6.18 5.58 -21.37
C LEU A 94 -6.00 4.52 -22.46
N GLN A 95 -6.36 3.26 -22.18
CA GLN A 95 -6.24 2.17 -23.16
C GLN A 95 -7.01 2.47 -24.45
N ARG A 96 -8.24 2.99 -24.33
CA ARG A 96 -9.05 3.35 -25.52
C ARG A 96 -8.38 4.46 -26.36
N VAL A 97 -7.80 5.44 -25.71
CA VAL A 97 -7.04 6.52 -26.39
C VAL A 97 -5.84 5.94 -27.14
N GLU A 98 -5.10 5.03 -26.49
CA GLU A 98 -3.94 4.38 -27.09
C GLU A 98 -4.32 3.46 -28.26
N ASP A 99 -5.44 2.75 -28.16
CA ASP A 99 -5.98 1.91 -29.24
C ASP A 99 -6.35 2.76 -30.46
N LEU A 100 -7.06 3.88 -30.27
CA LEU A 100 -7.43 4.82 -31.35
C LEU A 100 -6.19 5.50 -31.97
N TYR A 101 -5.15 5.73 -31.19
CA TYR A 101 -3.89 6.33 -31.66
C TYR A 101 -2.96 5.33 -32.36
N LYS A 102 -3.13 4.03 -32.14
CA LYS A 102 -2.21 2.96 -32.61
C LYS A 102 -1.93 3.01 -34.13
N PRO A 103 -2.91 3.24 -35.04
CA PRO A 103 -2.67 3.35 -36.47
C PRO A 103 -1.78 4.53 -36.88
N PHE A 104 -1.72 5.58 -36.05
CA PHE A 104 -1.01 6.85 -36.32
C PHE A 104 0.37 6.92 -35.66
N LYS A 105 0.70 5.94 -34.79
CA LYS A 105 2.03 5.87 -34.17
C LYS A 105 3.11 5.58 -35.22
N GLN A 106 4.21 6.32 -35.17
CA GLN A 106 5.39 5.97 -35.96
C GLN A 106 5.91 4.60 -35.50
N LYS A 107 5.72 3.61 -36.33
CA LYS A 107 6.20 2.24 -36.09
C LYS A 107 7.62 2.09 -36.66
N LYS A 108 8.46 1.31 -35.97
CA LYS A 108 9.70 0.79 -36.58
C LYS A 108 9.32 0.01 -37.82
N THR A 109 10.23 -0.16 -38.78
CA THR A 109 9.98 -0.83 -40.06
C THR A 109 9.21 -2.14 -39.91
N THR A 110 7.91 -2.14 -40.21
CA THR A 110 7.02 -3.31 -40.22
C THR A 110 6.95 -3.88 -41.64
N ARG A 111 6.43 -5.15 -41.77
CA ARG A 111 6.16 -5.72 -43.10
C ARG A 111 5.17 -4.84 -43.87
N ALA A 112 4.10 -4.42 -43.23
CA ALA A 112 3.12 -3.50 -43.83
C ALA A 112 3.74 -2.13 -44.18
N GLY A 113 4.61 -1.57 -43.32
CA GLY A 113 5.32 -0.33 -43.63
C GLY A 113 6.23 -0.44 -44.87
N LYS A 114 6.93 -1.57 -45.02
CA LYS A 114 7.72 -1.86 -46.23
C LYS A 114 6.82 -1.98 -47.45
N ALA A 115 5.70 -2.72 -47.35
CA ALA A 115 4.75 -2.88 -48.43
C ALA A 115 4.11 -1.56 -48.87
N LYS A 116 3.78 -0.67 -47.91
CA LYS A 116 3.28 0.68 -48.23
C LYS A 116 4.35 1.51 -48.98
N ALA A 117 5.60 1.45 -48.55
CA ALA A 117 6.70 2.12 -49.24
C ALA A 117 6.91 1.62 -50.68
N LYS A 118 6.59 0.35 -50.97
CA LYS A 118 6.57 -0.23 -52.31
C LYS A 118 5.34 0.13 -53.14
N GLY A 119 4.39 0.90 -52.56
CA GLY A 119 3.18 1.39 -53.26
C GLY A 119 2.03 0.37 -53.33
N LEU A 120 1.99 -0.63 -52.46
CA LEU A 120 0.99 -1.71 -52.46
C LEU A 120 -0.30 -1.37 -51.69
N GLU A 121 -0.41 -0.19 -51.09
CA GLU A 121 -1.60 0.24 -50.33
C GLU A 121 -2.88 0.29 -51.19
N PRO A 122 -2.91 0.76 -52.46
CA PRO A 122 -4.10 0.72 -53.29
C PRO A 122 -4.58 -0.72 -53.56
N LEU A 123 -3.66 -1.68 -53.78
CA LEU A 123 -4.02 -3.09 -53.94
C LEU A 123 -4.63 -3.65 -52.66
N ALA A 124 -4.06 -3.33 -51.49
CA ALA A 124 -4.63 -3.73 -50.21
C ALA A 124 -6.05 -3.16 -50.00
N LEU A 125 -6.32 -1.94 -50.40
CA LEU A 125 -7.67 -1.33 -50.32
C LEU A 125 -8.66 -2.04 -51.29
N ILE A 126 -8.24 -2.38 -52.52
CA ILE A 126 -9.08 -3.14 -53.47
C ILE A 126 -9.49 -4.49 -52.88
N ILE A 127 -8.54 -5.24 -52.30
CA ILE A 127 -8.79 -6.51 -51.63
C ILE A 127 -9.70 -6.34 -50.43
N TYR A 128 -9.45 -5.34 -49.58
CA TYR A 128 -10.20 -5.10 -48.35
C TYR A 128 -11.64 -4.64 -48.60
N MET A 129 -11.89 -3.88 -49.67
CA MET A 129 -13.23 -3.43 -50.07
C MET A 129 -14.10 -4.53 -50.64
N GLN A 130 -13.53 -5.67 -51.10
CA GLN A 130 -14.25 -6.88 -51.49
C GLN A 130 -15.28 -6.69 -52.65
N GLN A 131 -15.11 -5.70 -53.50
CA GLN A 131 -16.11 -5.36 -54.52
C GLN A 131 -16.12 -6.35 -55.73
N ASN A 132 -15.03 -7.09 -55.95
CA ASN A 132 -14.85 -7.97 -57.08
C ASN A 132 -15.49 -9.37 -56.81
N LYS A 133 -16.57 -9.68 -57.50
CA LYS A 133 -17.27 -10.98 -57.37
C LYS A 133 -16.76 -12.06 -58.31
N SER A 134 -16.06 -11.69 -59.39
CA SER A 134 -15.48 -12.59 -60.36
C SER A 134 -14.18 -12.02 -60.90
N GLY A 135 -13.27 -12.86 -61.30
CA GLY A 135 -11.96 -12.48 -61.83
C GLY A 135 -10.83 -13.34 -61.26
N ASP A 136 -9.62 -13.02 -61.68
CA ASP A 136 -8.39 -13.65 -61.20
C ASP A 136 -7.61 -12.63 -60.35
N VAL A 137 -7.31 -13.02 -59.12
CA VAL A 137 -6.60 -12.17 -58.15
C VAL A 137 -5.20 -11.81 -58.61
N LEU A 138 -4.53 -12.77 -59.30
CA LEU A 138 -3.18 -12.55 -59.84
C LEU A 138 -3.18 -11.46 -60.92
N LYS A 139 -4.16 -11.51 -61.82
CA LYS A 139 -4.32 -10.49 -62.87
C LYS A 139 -4.61 -9.11 -62.32
N LEU A 140 -5.32 -9.02 -61.22
CA LEU A 140 -5.59 -7.75 -60.54
C LEU A 140 -4.32 -7.17 -59.85
N ALA A 141 -3.39 -8.03 -59.52
CA ALA A 141 -2.13 -7.63 -58.88
C ALA A 141 -1.01 -7.30 -59.87
N GLU A 142 -1.10 -7.80 -61.15
CA GLU A 142 -0.09 -7.51 -62.20
C GLU A 142 0.27 -5.99 -62.36
N PRO A 143 -0.68 -5.05 -62.32
CA PRO A 143 -0.40 -3.64 -62.43
C PRO A 143 0.47 -3.05 -61.28
N PHE A 144 0.63 -3.77 -60.19
CA PHE A 144 1.38 -3.39 -58.99
C PHE A 144 2.76 -4.04 -58.95
N VAL A 145 3.13 -4.84 -59.97
CA VAL A 145 4.47 -5.37 -60.16
C VAL A 145 5.38 -4.23 -60.63
N ASP A 146 6.44 -3.96 -59.88
CA ASP A 146 7.38 -2.85 -60.14
C ASP A 146 8.74 -3.24 -59.60
N SER A 147 9.64 -3.64 -60.52
CA SER A 147 11.00 -4.06 -60.15
C SER A 147 11.84 -2.93 -59.57
N GLU A 148 11.53 -1.66 -59.88
CA GLU A 148 12.23 -0.53 -59.31
C GLU A 148 11.87 -0.37 -57.79
N LYS A 149 10.72 -0.86 -57.42
CA LYS A 149 10.24 -0.91 -56.03
C LYS A 149 10.43 -2.27 -55.36
N GLU A 150 11.25 -3.14 -55.95
CA GLU A 150 11.50 -4.49 -55.45
C GLU A 150 10.21 -5.37 -55.33
N VAL A 151 9.29 -5.25 -56.28
CA VAL A 151 8.10 -6.12 -56.39
C VAL A 151 8.22 -6.78 -57.75
N GLU A 152 8.69 -8.03 -57.75
CA GLU A 152 9.03 -8.75 -59.00
C GLU A 152 7.88 -9.58 -59.52
N THR A 153 6.95 -10.02 -58.64
CA THR A 153 5.83 -10.89 -59.04
C THR A 153 4.49 -10.41 -58.48
N ALA A 154 3.38 -10.87 -59.09
CA ALA A 154 2.04 -10.60 -58.62
C ALA A 154 1.78 -11.22 -57.26
N GLU A 155 2.37 -12.37 -56.97
CA GLU A 155 2.29 -13.04 -55.65
C GLU A 155 2.95 -12.16 -54.54
N GLU A 156 4.11 -11.55 -54.85
CA GLU A 156 4.75 -10.61 -53.91
C GLU A 156 3.91 -9.38 -53.68
N ALA A 157 3.26 -8.84 -54.71
CA ALA A 157 2.34 -7.72 -54.57
C ALA A 157 1.14 -8.10 -53.70
N ILE A 158 0.55 -9.26 -53.89
CA ILE A 158 -0.55 -9.79 -53.06
C ILE A 158 -0.10 -9.98 -51.62
N GLN A 159 1.07 -10.60 -51.38
CA GLN A 159 1.61 -10.81 -50.04
C GLN A 159 1.83 -9.48 -49.30
N GLY A 160 2.39 -8.48 -50.01
CA GLY A 160 2.55 -7.14 -49.41
C GLY A 160 1.21 -6.47 -49.11
N ALA A 161 0.22 -6.61 -49.96
CA ALA A 161 -1.14 -6.14 -49.72
C ALA A 161 -1.78 -6.84 -48.51
N CYS A 162 -1.61 -8.15 -48.36
CA CYS A 162 -2.06 -8.94 -47.21
C CYS A 162 -1.37 -8.50 -45.91
N ASP A 163 -0.06 -8.19 -45.93
CA ASP A 163 0.66 -7.67 -44.77
C ASP A 163 0.09 -6.29 -44.33
N ILE A 164 -0.32 -5.43 -45.29
CA ILE A 164 -1.00 -4.17 -44.98
C ILE A 164 -2.38 -4.44 -44.34
N ILE A 165 -3.18 -5.34 -44.92
CA ILE A 165 -4.51 -5.69 -44.41
C ILE A 165 -4.40 -6.30 -43.00
N ALA A 166 -3.44 -7.21 -42.78
CA ALA A 166 -3.20 -7.80 -41.47
C ALA A 166 -2.90 -6.73 -40.38
N GLU A 167 -2.11 -5.71 -40.72
CA GLU A 167 -1.85 -4.59 -39.83
C GLU A 167 -3.11 -3.72 -39.62
N MET A 168 -3.91 -3.46 -40.65
CA MET A 168 -5.18 -2.73 -40.53
C MET A 168 -6.15 -3.45 -39.58
N ILE A 169 -6.28 -4.78 -39.66
CA ILE A 169 -7.08 -5.59 -38.74
C ILE A 169 -6.57 -5.48 -37.31
N ALA A 170 -5.25 -5.61 -37.12
CA ALA A 170 -4.61 -5.55 -35.81
C ALA A 170 -4.61 -4.15 -35.18
N ASP A 171 -4.81 -3.10 -35.97
CA ASP A 171 -4.88 -1.72 -35.51
C ASP A 171 -6.34 -1.23 -35.36
N ASN A 172 -7.34 -2.03 -35.65
CA ASN A 172 -8.74 -1.68 -35.46
C ASN A 172 -9.11 -1.70 -33.98
N ALA A 173 -9.31 -0.51 -33.41
CA ALA A 173 -9.51 -0.32 -31.98
C ALA A 173 -10.76 -1.07 -31.42
N ASP A 174 -11.86 -1.10 -32.19
CA ASP A 174 -13.11 -1.75 -31.75
C ASP A 174 -12.95 -3.27 -31.78
N LEU A 175 -12.38 -3.78 -32.84
CA LEU A 175 -12.14 -5.21 -33.03
C LEU A 175 -11.19 -5.76 -31.96
N ILE A 176 -10.10 -5.05 -31.68
CA ILE A 176 -9.15 -5.43 -30.63
C ILE A 176 -9.79 -5.35 -29.24
N SER A 177 -10.64 -4.36 -29.00
CA SER A 177 -11.39 -4.27 -27.74
C SER A 177 -12.29 -5.51 -27.53
N GLU A 178 -13.01 -5.96 -28.59
CA GLU A 178 -13.87 -7.15 -28.49
C GLU A 178 -13.04 -8.44 -28.31
N VAL A 179 -11.92 -8.57 -29.02
CA VAL A 179 -10.97 -9.69 -28.82
C VAL A 179 -10.45 -9.72 -27.38
N ARG A 180 -10.03 -8.56 -26.84
CA ARG A 180 -9.56 -8.43 -25.47
C ARG A 180 -10.61 -8.85 -24.45
N ASP A 181 -11.86 -8.43 -24.64
CA ASP A 181 -13.00 -8.82 -23.80
C ASP A 181 -13.24 -10.34 -23.81
N ARG A 182 -13.10 -10.98 -24.97
CA ARG A 182 -13.21 -12.44 -25.07
C ARG A 182 -12.07 -13.15 -24.34
N TYR A 183 -10.83 -12.68 -24.50
CA TYR A 183 -9.68 -13.21 -23.75
C TYR A 183 -9.90 -13.07 -22.23
N TYR A 184 -10.40 -11.94 -21.76
CA TYR A 184 -10.68 -11.76 -20.33
C TYR A 184 -11.75 -12.72 -19.82
N LYS A 185 -12.86 -12.91 -20.57
CA LYS A 185 -14.00 -13.72 -20.15
C LYS A 185 -13.77 -15.22 -20.30
N HIS A 186 -13.08 -15.65 -21.34
CA HIS A 186 -12.97 -17.06 -21.74
C HIS A 186 -11.54 -17.59 -21.82
N GLY A 187 -10.54 -16.73 -21.72
CA GLY A 187 -9.14 -17.13 -21.75
C GLY A 187 -8.72 -17.83 -20.46
N LEU A 188 -7.69 -18.67 -20.59
CA LEU A 188 -7.08 -19.41 -19.50
C LEU A 188 -5.61 -19.00 -19.34
N ILE A 189 -5.14 -18.94 -18.10
CA ILE A 189 -3.72 -18.97 -17.77
C ILE A 189 -3.32 -20.44 -17.67
N GLU A 190 -2.37 -20.83 -18.48
CA GLU A 190 -1.78 -22.17 -18.47
C GLU A 190 -0.38 -22.10 -17.89
N THR A 191 -0.08 -23.00 -16.97
CA THR A 191 1.23 -23.08 -16.32
C THR A 191 1.79 -24.49 -16.46
N GLU A 192 3.01 -24.59 -16.95
CA GLU A 192 3.75 -25.83 -17.13
C GLU A 192 5.07 -25.78 -16.38
N ALA A 193 5.53 -26.93 -15.88
CA ALA A 193 6.87 -27.03 -15.34
C ALA A 193 7.92 -26.88 -16.45
N VAL A 194 8.99 -26.15 -16.20
CA VAL A 194 10.18 -26.16 -17.08
C VAL A 194 10.86 -27.53 -17.01
N ASN A 195 10.95 -28.12 -15.81
CA ASN A 195 11.40 -29.46 -15.57
C ASN A 195 10.43 -30.17 -14.60
N ALA A 196 9.64 -31.11 -15.10
CA ALA A 196 8.61 -31.80 -14.33
C ALA A 196 9.16 -32.76 -13.26
N GLU A 197 10.43 -33.17 -13.36
CA GLU A 197 11.08 -34.05 -12.38
C GLU A 197 11.62 -33.28 -11.16
N GLU A 198 11.79 -31.97 -11.28
CA GLU A 198 12.29 -31.12 -10.21
C GLU A 198 11.18 -30.75 -9.25
N LYS A 199 11.30 -31.17 -7.97
CA LYS A 199 10.39 -30.72 -6.91
C LYS A 199 10.74 -29.31 -6.48
N THR A 200 9.80 -28.39 -6.63
CA THR A 200 9.94 -26.99 -6.28
C THR A 200 8.77 -26.52 -5.41
N VAL A 201 8.86 -25.33 -4.87
CA VAL A 201 7.72 -24.68 -4.18
C VAL A 201 6.55 -24.38 -5.11
N TYR A 202 6.74 -24.55 -6.41
CA TYR A 202 5.74 -24.28 -7.45
C TYR A 202 5.04 -25.56 -7.97
N ASP A 203 5.28 -26.74 -7.39
CA ASP A 203 4.68 -28.00 -7.81
C ASP A 203 3.16 -27.96 -7.92
N MET A 204 2.52 -27.19 -7.03
CA MET A 204 1.07 -27.01 -7.04
C MET A 204 0.53 -26.28 -8.28
N TYR A 205 1.41 -25.61 -9.04
CA TYR A 205 1.06 -24.87 -10.26
C TYR A 205 1.40 -25.64 -11.53
N TYR A 206 2.01 -26.82 -11.46
CA TYR A 206 2.33 -27.62 -12.65
C TYR A 206 1.07 -28.15 -13.32
N GLY A 207 0.96 -27.94 -14.64
CA GLY A 207 -0.16 -28.41 -15.46
C GLY A 207 -1.51 -27.78 -15.06
N LYS A 208 -1.53 -26.54 -14.54
CA LYS A 208 -2.77 -25.85 -14.17
C LYS A 208 -3.29 -25.00 -15.32
N HIS A 209 -4.63 -24.95 -15.39
CA HIS A 209 -5.39 -24.10 -16.30
C HIS A 209 -6.42 -23.34 -15.49
N GLU A 210 -6.28 -22.03 -15.38
CA GLU A 210 -7.19 -21.20 -14.58
C GLU A 210 -7.76 -20.06 -15.43
N ALA A 211 -9.08 -19.80 -15.30
CA ALA A 211 -9.71 -18.72 -16.03
C ALA A 211 -9.16 -17.36 -15.64
N ILE A 212 -8.81 -16.51 -16.63
CA ILE A 212 -8.24 -15.17 -16.43
C ILE A 212 -9.10 -14.33 -15.47
N CYS A 213 -10.43 -14.34 -15.66
CA CYS A 213 -11.36 -13.57 -14.84
C CYS A 213 -11.52 -14.08 -13.40
N LYS A 214 -11.05 -15.31 -13.08
CA LYS A 214 -11.27 -15.97 -11.78
C LYS A 214 -10.00 -16.24 -11.00
N ILE A 215 -8.83 -16.20 -11.64
CA ILE A 215 -7.55 -16.50 -10.96
C ILE A 215 -7.32 -15.56 -9.78
N PRO A 216 -7.05 -16.08 -8.56
CA PRO A 216 -6.76 -15.26 -7.38
C PRO A 216 -5.45 -14.46 -7.53
N ASN A 217 -5.42 -13.27 -6.97
CA ASN A 217 -4.29 -12.34 -7.10
C ASN A 217 -2.96 -12.92 -6.58
N HIS A 218 -2.97 -13.61 -5.43
CA HIS A 218 -1.76 -14.24 -4.88
C HIS A 218 -1.19 -15.34 -5.79
N ARG A 219 -2.04 -16.05 -6.57
CA ARG A 219 -1.58 -17.04 -7.54
C ARG A 219 -0.94 -16.39 -8.75
N VAL A 220 -1.47 -15.26 -9.22
CA VAL A 220 -0.84 -14.49 -10.29
C VAL A 220 0.59 -14.11 -9.90
N LEU A 221 0.80 -13.59 -8.69
CA LEU A 221 2.14 -13.22 -8.19
C LEU A 221 3.05 -14.44 -8.02
N ALA A 222 2.52 -15.56 -7.52
CA ALA A 222 3.27 -16.81 -7.40
C ALA A 222 3.73 -17.34 -8.77
N VAL A 223 2.82 -17.35 -9.74
CA VAL A 223 3.08 -17.80 -11.12
C VAL A 223 4.10 -16.90 -11.81
N ASN A 224 3.97 -15.58 -11.66
CA ASN A 224 4.93 -14.62 -12.21
C ASN A 224 6.33 -14.80 -11.60
N ARG A 225 6.43 -15.07 -10.29
CA ARG A 225 7.71 -15.38 -9.63
C ARG A 225 8.29 -16.69 -10.15
N GLY A 226 7.49 -17.76 -10.26
CA GLY A 226 7.92 -19.06 -10.79
C GLY A 226 8.44 -18.97 -12.22
N GLU A 227 7.82 -18.15 -13.07
CA GLU A 227 8.28 -17.85 -14.43
C GLU A 227 9.62 -17.08 -14.41
N LYS A 228 9.73 -16.02 -13.59
CA LYS A 228 10.96 -15.22 -13.42
C LYS A 228 12.15 -16.06 -12.91
N GLU A 229 11.88 -17.03 -12.04
CA GLU A 229 12.88 -17.98 -11.54
C GLU A 229 13.17 -19.13 -12.52
N GLY A 230 12.51 -19.18 -13.68
CA GLY A 230 12.71 -20.21 -14.71
C GLY A 230 12.19 -21.58 -14.30
N LYS A 231 11.25 -21.67 -13.36
CA LYS A 231 10.63 -22.92 -12.89
C LYS A 231 9.30 -23.21 -13.58
N LEU A 232 8.60 -22.18 -14.03
CA LEU A 232 7.34 -22.26 -14.75
C LEU A 232 7.46 -21.67 -16.14
N LYS A 233 6.72 -22.25 -17.10
CA LYS A 233 6.34 -21.63 -18.36
C LYS A 233 4.88 -21.20 -18.24
N VAL A 234 4.59 -19.96 -18.59
CA VAL A 234 3.26 -19.38 -18.45
C VAL A 234 2.80 -18.82 -19.76
N LYS A 235 1.59 -19.21 -20.19
CA LYS A 235 0.98 -18.63 -21.37
C LYS A 235 -0.51 -18.39 -21.18
N VAL A 236 -1.06 -17.52 -22.00
CA VAL A 236 -2.50 -17.29 -22.10
C VAL A 236 -3.02 -18.09 -23.29
N SER A 237 -4.03 -18.91 -23.07
CA SER A 237 -4.71 -19.66 -24.13
C SER A 237 -6.19 -19.30 -24.23
N ILE A 238 -6.73 -19.43 -25.43
CA ILE A 238 -8.15 -19.32 -25.74
C ILE A 238 -8.47 -20.19 -26.93
N ASP A 239 -9.73 -20.58 -27.11
CA ASP A 239 -10.21 -21.20 -28.35
C ASP A 239 -9.99 -20.26 -29.53
N ALA A 240 -8.93 -20.53 -30.31
CA ALA A 240 -8.54 -19.71 -31.46
C ALA A 240 -9.64 -19.63 -32.53
N ASP A 241 -10.39 -20.73 -32.74
CA ASP A 241 -11.47 -20.75 -33.71
C ASP A 241 -12.60 -19.78 -33.36
N SER A 242 -12.84 -19.57 -32.07
CA SER A 242 -13.85 -18.60 -31.62
C SER A 242 -13.44 -17.17 -31.97
N ILE A 243 -12.15 -16.86 -31.89
CA ILE A 243 -11.61 -15.52 -32.22
C ILE A 243 -11.55 -15.35 -33.74
N LEU A 244 -11.10 -16.36 -34.47
CA LEU A 244 -11.05 -16.30 -35.93
C LEU A 244 -12.45 -16.07 -36.52
N ARG A 245 -13.48 -16.80 -36.05
CA ARG A 245 -14.87 -16.56 -36.44
C ARG A 245 -15.36 -15.14 -36.15
N LEU A 246 -14.93 -14.54 -35.05
CA LEU A 246 -15.22 -13.14 -34.74
C LEU A 246 -14.57 -12.21 -35.77
N LEU A 247 -13.27 -12.38 -36.01
CA LEU A 247 -12.51 -11.58 -36.97
C LEU A 247 -13.06 -11.72 -38.39
N GLU A 248 -13.38 -12.96 -38.84
CA GLU A 248 -13.99 -13.22 -40.11
C GLU A 248 -15.34 -12.51 -40.28
N LYS A 249 -16.20 -12.56 -39.28
CA LYS A 249 -17.52 -11.90 -39.28
C LYS A 249 -17.41 -10.38 -39.48
N GLU A 250 -16.43 -9.76 -38.88
CA GLU A 250 -16.24 -8.30 -38.94
C GLU A 250 -15.48 -7.86 -40.21
N VAL A 251 -14.56 -8.67 -40.69
CA VAL A 251 -13.71 -8.32 -41.83
C VAL A 251 -14.35 -8.76 -43.16
N ILE A 252 -14.97 -9.96 -43.23
CA ILE A 252 -15.58 -10.49 -44.45
C ILE A 252 -17.01 -10.02 -44.57
N ARG A 253 -17.22 -8.93 -45.35
CA ARG A 253 -18.52 -8.25 -45.45
C ARG A 253 -19.43 -8.78 -46.55
N GLN A 254 -18.83 -9.39 -47.56
CA GLN A 254 -19.57 -9.94 -48.72
C GLN A 254 -18.80 -11.06 -49.40
N ASP A 255 -19.48 -11.83 -50.21
CA ASP A 255 -18.84 -12.87 -51.01
C ASP A 255 -18.07 -12.25 -52.19
N SER A 256 -16.78 -12.55 -52.28
CA SER A 256 -15.87 -11.98 -53.26
C SER A 256 -14.76 -12.99 -53.60
N ILE A 257 -14.03 -12.73 -54.71
CA ILE A 257 -12.86 -13.54 -55.10
C ILE A 257 -11.74 -13.48 -54.06
N PHE A 258 -11.74 -12.49 -53.18
CA PHE A 258 -10.73 -12.28 -52.17
C PHE A 258 -11.01 -13.03 -50.85
N LYS A 259 -12.18 -13.67 -50.72
CA LYS A 259 -12.57 -14.34 -49.47
C LYS A 259 -11.56 -15.37 -48.97
N PRO A 260 -11.03 -16.33 -49.82
CA PRO A 260 -10.00 -17.25 -49.34
C PRO A 260 -8.73 -16.54 -48.85
N LEU A 261 -8.29 -15.56 -49.62
CA LEU A 261 -7.10 -14.73 -49.28
C LEU A 261 -7.28 -13.95 -47.99
N LEU A 262 -8.48 -13.41 -47.76
CA LEU A 262 -8.80 -12.68 -46.52
C LEU A 262 -8.82 -13.60 -45.30
N ILE A 263 -9.32 -14.86 -45.45
CA ILE A 263 -9.29 -15.85 -44.36
C ILE A 263 -7.84 -16.12 -43.95
N GLU A 264 -6.95 -16.40 -44.91
CA GLU A 264 -5.53 -16.60 -44.64
C GLU A 264 -4.88 -15.34 -44.00
N THR A 265 -5.24 -14.16 -44.48
CA THR A 265 -4.75 -12.87 -43.94
C THR A 265 -5.23 -12.65 -42.52
N ILE A 266 -6.47 -13.01 -42.18
CA ILE A 266 -7.04 -12.94 -40.82
C ILE A 266 -6.31 -13.88 -39.88
N GLU A 267 -6.02 -15.12 -40.35
CA GLU A 267 -5.23 -16.08 -39.56
C GLU A 267 -3.82 -15.56 -39.26
N ASP A 268 -3.14 -14.99 -40.29
CA ASP A 268 -1.81 -14.38 -40.08
C ASP A 268 -1.88 -13.19 -39.12
N ALA A 269 -2.85 -12.28 -39.30
CA ALA A 269 -3.07 -11.14 -38.40
C ALA A 269 -3.28 -11.59 -36.95
N TYR A 270 -4.10 -12.63 -36.75
CA TYR A 270 -4.34 -13.18 -35.42
C TYR A 270 -3.08 -13.80 -34.83
N LYS A 271 -2.45 -14.75 -35.51
CA LYS A 271 -1.31 -15.51 -35.00
C LYS A 271 -0.06 -14.62 -34.76
N ARG A 272 0.20 -13.69 -35.67
CA ARG A 272 1.43 -12.88 -35.66
C ARG A 272 1.30 -11.54 -34.91
N LEU A 273 0.14 -10.89 -34.95
CA LEU A 273 -0.02 -9.53 -34.43
C LEU A 273 -0.95 -9.46 -33.23
N ILE A 274 -2.14 -10.07 -33.30
CA ILE A 274 -3.18 -9.88 -32.32
C ILE A 274 -2.94 -10.74 -31.08
N ALA A 275 -2.82 -12.06 -31.24
CA ALA A 275 -2.69 -12.98 -30.11
C ALA A 275 -1.50 -12.65 -29.20
N PRO A 276 -0.25 -12.42 -29.72
CA PRO A 276 0.88 -12.07 -28.86
C PRO A 276 0.73 -10.71 -28.16
N SER A 277 -0.02 -9.77 -28.77
CA SER A 277 -0.30 -8.46 -28.16
C SER A 277 -1.30 -8.58 -27.01
N VAL A 278 -2.43 -9.25 -27.27
CA VAL A 278 -3.51 -9.42 -26.30
C VAL A 278 -3.07 -10.32 -25.14
N GLU A 279 -2.28 -11.38 -25.41
CA GLU A 279 -1.69 -12.20 -24.35
C GLU A 279 -0.87 -11.35 -23.38
N ARG A 280 0.02 -10.51 -23.89
CA ARG A 280 0.85 -9.59 -23.08
C ARG A 280 -0.02 -8.60 -22.30
N GLU A 281 -1.06 -8.06 -22.93
CA GLU A 281 -2.01 -7.15 -22.26
C GLU A 281 -2.76 -7.85 -21.12
N MET A 282 -3.23 -9.08 -21.33
CA MET A 282 -3.89 -9.86 -20.27
C MET A 282 -2.94 -10.18 -19.12
N ARG A 283 -1.68 -10.53 -19.41
CA ARG A 283 -0.66 -10.76 -18.39
C ARG A 283 -0.38 -9.47 -17.58
N ASN A 284 -0.27 -8.33 -18.24
CA ASN A 284 -0.08 -7.03 -17.58
C ASN A 284 -1.30 -6.67 -16.71
N LEU A 285 -2.51 -6.79 -17.24
CA LEU A 285 -3.75 -6.53 -16.50
C LEU A 285 -3.84 -7.35 -15.22
N LEU A 286 -3.53 -8.65 -15.31
CA LEU A 286 -3.54 -9.53 -14.13
C LEU A 286 -2.47 -9.14 -13.12
N THR A 287 -1.28 -8.80 -13.60
CA THR A 287 -0.17 -8.39 -12.74
C THR A 287 -0.50 -7.07 -12.01
N GLU A 288 -0.96 -6.05 -12.73
CA GLU A 288 -1.36 -4.77 -12.15
C GLU A 288 -2.48 -4.93 -11.10
N ARG A 289 -3.50 -5.75 -11.42
CA ARG A 289 -4.58 -6.07 -10.48
C ARG A 289 -4.04 -6.75 -9.21
N ALA A 290 -3.15 -7.73 -9.39
CA ALA A 290 -2.60 -8.51 -8.28
C ALA A 290 -1.65 -7.67 -7.42
N GLU A 291 -0.83 -6.81 -8.03
CA GLU A 291 0.05 -5.87 -7.33
C GLU A 291 -0.73 -4.84 -6.53
N ALA A 292 -1.77 -4.23 -7.12
CA ALA A 292 -2.58 -3.24 -6.44
C ALA A 292 -3.21 -3.79 -5.14
N GLU A 293 -3.77 -5.01 -5.20
CA GLU A 293 -4.36 -5.64 -4.03
C GLU A 293 -3.29 -6.05 -2.99
N ALA A 294 -2.15 -6.57 -3.44
CA ALA A 294 -1.06 -6.90 -2.54
C ALA A 294 -0.47 -5.65 -1.86
N ILE A 295 -0.31 -4.54 -2.57
CA ILE A 295 0.13 -3.26 -1.99
C ILE A 295 -0.86 -2.78 -0.94
N LYS A 296 -2.17 -2.91 -1.18
CA LYS A 296 -3.22 -2.54 -0.23
C LYS A 296 -3.12 -3.35 1.07
N VAL A 297 -2.91 -4.67 0.97
CA VAL A 297 -2.68 -5.54 2.13
C VAL A 297 -1.41 -5.11 2.88
N PHE A 298 -0.35 -4.80 2.16
CA PHE A 298 0.90 -4.28 2.77
C PHE A 298 0.70 -2.99 3.53
N ALA A 299 0.00 -2.03 2.91
CA ALA A 299 -0.34 -0.74 3.51
C ALA A 299 -1.06 -0.93 4.84
N GLY A 300 -2.09 -1.80 4.86
CA GLY A 300 -2.83 -2.12 6.08
C GLY A 300 -1.98 -2.79 7.17
N ASN A 301 -1.11 -3.74 6.79
CA ASN A 301 -0.18 -4.36 7.73
C ASN A 301 0.82 -3.35 8.31
N THR A 302 1.34 -2.45 7.48
CA THR A 302 2.26 -1.39 7.93
C THR A 302 1.59 -0.43 8.89
N GLU A 303 0.35 0.00 8.59
CA GLU A 303 -0.44 0.84 9.49
C GLU A 303 -0.59 0.21 10.87
N LYS A 304 -0.95 -1.08 10.93
CA LYS A 304 -1.11 -1.81 12.20
C LYS A 304 0.18 -1.86 13.02
N LEU A 305 1.34 -2.06 12.37
CA LEU A 305 2.62 -2.04 13.06
C LEU A 305 2.97 -0.66 13.62
N LEU A 306 2.67 0.41 12.88
CA LEU A 306 2.94 1.78 13.31
C LEU A 306 1.99 2.25 14.42
N MET A 307 0.76 1.72 14.43
CA MET A 307 -0.30 2.09 15.36
C MET A 307 -0.35 1.23 16.62
N VAL A 308 0.66 0.38 16.86
CA VAL A 308 0.79 -0.35 18.14
C VAL A 308 0.95 0.65 19.29
N PRO A 309 0.23 0.47 20.43
CA PRO A 309 0.32 1.34 21.59
C PRO A 309 1.76 1.44 22.13
N PRO A 310 2.26 2.64 22.44
CA PRO A 310 3.58 2.82 23.04
C PRO A 310 3.60 2.39 24.50
N VAL A 311 4.72 1.80 24.94
CA VAL A 311 4.97 1.44 26.34
C VAL A 311 5.96 2.43 26.94
N ARG A 312 5.47 3.59 27.33
CA ARG A 312 6.29 4.70 27.83
C ARG A 312 6.73 4.52 29.28
N GLY A 313 7.82 5.20 29.66
CA GLY A 313 8.28 5.30 31.05
C GLY A 313 8.81 4.00 31.63
N LYS A 314 9.33 3.06 30.81
CA LYS A 314 9.87 1.77 31.23
C LYS A 314 11.35 1.67 30.92
N ARG A 315 12.12 1.08 31.86
CA ARG A 315 13.50 0.66 31.67
C ARG A 315 13.51 -0.73 31.06
N ILE A 316 14.20 -0.89 29.96
CA ILE A 316 14.07 -2.07 29.12
C ILE A 316 15.42 -2.75 28.94
N ILE A 317 15.47 -4.09 29.12
CA ILE A 317 16.49 -4.92 28.49
C ILE A 317 15.95 -5.32 27.13
N SER A 318 16.66 -5.00 26.06
CA SER A 318 16.33 -5.50 24.73
C SER A 318 17.38 -6.49 24.26
N ILE A 319 16.92 -7.62 23.74
CA ILE A 319 17.74 -8.74 23.30
C ILE A 319 17.50 -8.95 21.81
N ASP A 320 18.56 -8.81 21.02
CA ASP A 320 18.60 -9.17 19.61
C ASP A 320 19.16 -10.60 19.48
N PRO A 321 18.33 -11.61 19.19
CA PRO A 321 18.74 -13.01 19.22
C PRO A 321 19.69 -13.39 18.09
N GLY A 322 20.63 -14.31 18.35
CA GLY A 322 21.53 -14.82 17.32
C GLY A 322 22.35 -16.03 17.78
N PHE A 323 22.46 -17.04 16.92
CA PHE A 323 23.19 -18.27 17.21
C PHE A 323 24.71 -18.07 17.23
N ARG A 324 25.30 -17.71 16.08
CA ARG A 324 26.78 -17.72 15.92
C ARG A 324 27.47 -16.62 16.70
N THR A 325 26.95 -15.43 16.73
CA THR A 325 27.60 -14.27 17.36
C THR A 325 27.10 -13.99 18.76
N GLY A 326 26.19 -14.83 19.29
CA GLY A 326 25.48 -14.62 20.55
C GLY A 326 24.40 -13.54 20.44
N CYS A 327 23.55 -13.49 21.46
CA CYS A 327 22.49 -12.51 21.56
C CYS A 327 23.03 -11.17 22.04
N LYS A 328 22.72 -10.08 21.30
CA LYS A 328 23.11 -8.72 21.70
C LYS A 328 22.11 -8.15 22.68
N VAL A 329 22.60 -7.60 23.75
CA VAL A 329 21.77 -7.02 24.82
C VAL A 329 22.06 -5.54 24.92
N ALA A 330 21.00 -4.72 24.84
CA ALA A 330 21.06 -3.30 25.17
C ALA A 330 20.13 -3.00 26.35
N VAL A 331 20.54 -2.12 27.22
CA VAL A 331 19.75 -1.63 28.35
C VAL A 331 19.45 -0.17 28.10
N ILE A 332 18.18 0.19 28.02
CA ILE A 332 17.75 1.56 27.80
C ILE A 332 16.91 2.07 28.97
N ASP A 333 17.02 3.38 29.22
CA ASP A 333 16.18 4.07 30.22
C ASP A 333 14.79 4.41 29.67
N GLU A 334 14.00 5.09 30.48
CA GLU A 334 12.63 5.52 30.19
C GLU A 334 12.54 6.45 28.97
N THR A 335 13.65 7.08 28.57
CA THR A 335 13.73 8.00 27.42
C THR A 335 14.33 7.34 26.17
N GLY A 336 14.70 6.07 26.24
CA GLY A 336 15.36 5.34 25.15
C GLY A 336 16.88 5.59 25.07
N LYS A 337 17.50 6.21 26.11
CA LYS A 337 18.95 6.40 26.20
C LYS A 337 19.63 5.10 26.61
N LEU A 338 20.74 4.77 25.96
CA LEU A 338 21.53 3.59 26.29
C LEU A 338 22.21 3.76 27.66
N LEU A 339 22.00 2.80 28.56
CA LEU A 339 22.65 2.71 29.88
C LEU A 339 23.82 1.69 29.90
N ALA A 340 23.66 0.57 29.20
CA ALA A 340 24.66 -0.47 29.10
C ALA A 340 24.38 -1.38 27.91
N TYR A 341 25.40 -2.09 27.46
CA TYR A 341 25.27 -3.16 26.46
C TYR A 341 26.22 -4.31 26.75
N THR A 342 25.89 -5.50 26.27
CA THR A 342 26.69 -6.71 26.39
C THR A 342 26.25 -7.77 25.40
N THR A 343 26.94 -8.90 25.37
CA THR A 343 26.56 -10.09 24.60
C THR A 343 26.38 -11.27 25.54
N ILE A 344 25.30 -12.03 25.36
CA ILE A 344 24.99 -13.26 26.07
C ILE A 344 24.92 -14.44 25.10
N TYR A 345 25.11 -15.66 25.58
CA TYR A 345 25.16 -16.85 24.75
C TYR A 345 24.22 -17.94 25.29
N PRO A 346 22.89 -17.70 25.27
CA PRO A 346 21.92 -18.66 25.83
C PRO A 346 21.76 -19.92 24.97
N THR A 347 22.16 -19.86 23.68
CA THR A 347 21.87 -20.85 22.65
C THR A 347 23.15 -21.48 22.07
N GLU A 348 23.00 -22.55 21.30
CA GLU A 348 24.11 -23.14 20.55
C GLU A 348 24.82 -22.10 19.66
N PRO A 349 26.13 -22.25 19.39
CA PRO A 349 27.00 -23.37 19.79
C PRO A 349 27.59 -23.27 21.22
N LYS A 350 27.51 -22.12 21.91
CA LYS A 350 28.15 -21.94 23.23
C LYS A 350 27.31 -22.44 24.40
N CYS A 351 26.00 -22.35 24.37
CA CYS A 351 25.06 -22.75 25.41
C CYS A 351 25.46 -22.33 26.85
N ASP A 352 25.98 -21.09 27.02
CA ASP A 352 26.34 -20.56 28.35
C ASP A 352 25.10 -19.97 29.05
N VAL A 353 24.17 -20.84 29.42
CA VAL A 353 22.97 -20.47 30.14
C VAL A 353 23.28 -19.87 31.51
N ALA A 354 24.25 -20.46 32.24
CA ALA A 354 24.63 -19.98 33.57
C ALA A 354 25.27 -18.57 33.53
N GLY A 355 26.10 -18.28 32.51
CA GLY A 355 26.67 -16.96 32.30
C GLY A 355 25.60 -15.94 31.89
N THR A 356 24.63 -16.37 31.08
CA THR A 356 23.48 -15.57 30.69
C THR A 356 22.62 -15.18 31.90
N GLU A 357 22.25 -16.14 32.77
CA GLU A 357 21.50 -15.91 34.00
C GLU A 357 22.23 -14.92 34.93
N ARG A 358 23.54 -15.10 35.14
CA ARG A 358 24.36 -14.18 35.97
C ARG A 358 24.35 -12.76 35.39
N THR A 359 24.47 -12.61 34.09
CA THR A 359 24.53 -11.34 33.42
C THR A 359 23.18 -10.63 33.52
N LEU A 360 22.07 -11.31 33.22
CA LEU A 360 20.72 -10.76 33.33
C LEU A 360 20.42 -10.33 34.76
N LYS A 361 20.75 -11.16 35.77
CA LYS A 361 20.57 -10.82 37.18
C LYS A 361 21.31 -9.53 37.54
N LYS A 362 22.61 -9.44 37.17
CA LYS A 362 23.41 -8.23 37.43
C LYS A 362 22.82 -6.97 36.81
N ILE A 363 22.28 -7.05 35.59
CA ILE A 363 21.68 -5.95 34.88
C ILE A 363 20.38 -5.56 35.57
N ILE A 364 19.49 -6.51 35.85
CA ILE A 364 18.19 -6.27 36.50
C ILE A 364 18.37 -5.56 37.84
N ASP A 365 19.26 -6.11 38.69
CA ASP A 365 19.53 -5.58 40.04
C ASP A 365 20.12 -4.14 39.99
N LYS A 366 21.04 -3.91 39.04
CA LYS A 366 21.72 -2.62 38.88
C LYS A 366 20.81 -1.51 38.31
N TYR A 367 20.06 -1.82 37.25
CA TYR A 367 19.35 -0.80 36.49
C TYR A 367 17.86 -0.75 36.78
N LYS A 368 17.33 -1.62 37.65
CA LYS A 368 15.90 -1.68 38.04
C LYS A 368 15.00 -1.82 36.82
N ILE A 369 15.15 -2.89 36.09
CA ILE A 369 14.49 -3.18 34.84
C ILE A 369 13.00 -3.46 35.05
N ASP A 370 12.16 -2.90 34.20
CA ASP A 370 10.71 -3.12 34.21
C ASP A 370 10.27 -4.24 33.24
N VAL A 371 10.91 -4.32 32.05
CA VAL A 371 10.48 -5.19 30.94
C VAL A 371 11.70 -5.74 30.20
N ILE A 372 11.57 -6.97 29.69
CA ILE A 372 12.54 -7.57 28.76
C ILE A 372 11.89 -7.66 27.37
N VAL A 373 12.58 -7.20 26.34
CA VAL A 373 12.19 -7.30 24.92
C VAL A 373 13.09 -8.34 24.25
N ILE A 374 12.50 -9.20 23.43
CA ILE A 374 13.23 -10.17 22.61
C ILE A 374 12.79 -9.97 21.15
N GLY A 375 13.73 -9.87 20.22
CA GLY A 375 13.47 -9.82 18.80
C GLY A 375 12.84 -11.13 18.30
N ASN A 376 12.01 -11.07 17.26
CA ASN A 376 11.30 -12.26 16.74
C ASN A 376 12.04 -13.03 15.65
N GLY A 377 13.34 -12.79 15.46
CA GLY A 377 14.14 -13.42 14.42
C GLY A 377 14.73 -14.76 14.80
N THR A 378 15.87 -15.05 14.17
CA THR A 378 16.61 -16.31 14.38
C THR A 378 17.04 -16.46 15.84
N ALA A 379 16.87 -17.64 16.43
CA ALA A 379 17.15 -17.95 17.87
C ALA A 379 16.21 -17.25 18.88
N SER A 380 15.12 -16.63 18.43
CA SER A 380 14.17 -15.93 19.32
C SER A 380 13.56 -16.88 20.36
N ARG A 381 13.12 -18.06 19.96
CA ARG A 381 12.44 -19.03 20.84
C ARG A 381 13.37 -19.63 21.88
N GLU A 382 14.55 -20.03 21.47
CA GLU A 382 15.56 -20.57 22.37
C GLU A 382 15.98 -19.52 23.40
N THR A 383 16.09 -18.27 22.99
CA THR A 383 16.36 -17.12 23.87
C THR A 383 15.19 -16.87 24.81
N GLU A 384 13.94 -16.89 24.30
CA GLU A 384 12.70 -16.73 25.07
C GLU A 384 12.61 -17.78 26.20
N GLU A 385 12.90 -19.05 25.89
CA GLU A 385 12.84 -20.14 26.85
C GLU A 385 13.86 -19.93 28.01
N VAL A 386 15.08 -19.55 27.69
CA VAL A 386 16.09 -19.26 28.73
C VAL A 386 15.70 -18.08 29.60
N VAL A 387 15.19 -17.00 28.99
CA VAL A 387 14.74 -15.78 29.72
C VAL A 387 13.56 -16.12 30.65
N ALA A 388 12.54 -16.80 30.14
CA ALA A 388 11.37 -17.15 30.94
C ALA A 388 11.69 -18.09 32.11
N ASN A 389 12.52 -19.13 31.87
CA ASN A 389 12.99 -20.02 32.93
C ASN A 389 13.79 -19.26 33.98
N PHE A 390 14.65 -18.33 33.56
CA PHE A 390 15.39 -17.47 34.47
C PHE A 390 14.48 -16.58 35.33
N LEU A 391 13.51 -15.93 34.75
CA LEU A 391 12.55 -15.10 35.48
C LEU A 391 11.75 -15.91 36.50
N LYS A 392 11.25 -17.08 36.11
CA LYS A 392 10.51 -18.01 36.97
C LYS A 392 11.34 -18.51 38.12
N LYS A 393 12.58 -18.98 37.86
CA LYS A 393 13.54 -19.51 38.84
C LYS A 393 13.89 -18.50 39.93
N ASN A 394 13.99 -17.22 39.57
CA ASN A 394 14.35 -16.14 40.50
C ASN A 394 13.16 -15.37 41.05
N SER A 395 11.92 -15.76 40.73
CA SER A 395 10.66 -15.13 41.16
C SER A 395 10.58 -13.62 40.85
N TYR A 396 11.19 -13.20 39.73
CA TYR A 396 11.08 -11.81 39.27
C TYR A 396 9.67 -11.50 38.80
N GLN A 397 9.14 -10.34 39.18
CA GLN A 397 7.85 -9.81 38.68
C GLN A 397 7.99 -9.08 37.32
N ILE A 398 9.13 -9.23 36.67
CA ILE A 398 9.43 -8.65 35.36
C ILE A 398 8.76 -9.49 34.30
N GLN A 399 8.09 -8.82 33.37
CA GLN A 399 7.47 -9.45 32.21
C GLN A 399 8.37 -9.32 30.97
N TYR A 400 8.16 -10.18 30.00
CA TYR A 400 8.83 -10.03 28.71
C TYR A 400 7.83 -9.98 27.57
N THR A 401 8.25 -9.47 26.43
CA THR A 401 7.47 -9.46 25.19
C THR A 401 8.35 -9.67 23.98
N ILE A 402 7.74 -10.18 22.91
CA ILE A 402 8.41 -10.36 21.62
C ILE A 402 8.11 -9.15 20.74
N VAL A 403 9.15 -8.55 20.15
CA VAL A 403 9.04 -7.38 19.25
C VAL A 403 9.49 -7.76 17.85
N ASN A 404 8.78 -7.26 16.85
CA ASN A 404 9.14 -7.46 15.44
C ASN A 404 10.47 -6.76 15.13
N GLU A 405 11.46 -7.52 14.61
CA GLU A 405 12.79 -7.00 14.25
C GLU A 405 12.90 -6.55 12.79
N GLY A 406 11.84 -6.67 11.98
CA GLY A 406 11.84 -6.28 10.57
C GLY A 406 12.49 -4.92 10.36
N GLY A 407 13.46 -4.83 9.45
CA GLY A 407 14.22 -3.61 9.16
C GLY A 407 15.22 -3.14 10.23
N ALA A 408 15.34 -3.82 11.40
CA ALA A 408 16.30 -3.41 12.43
C ALA A 408 17.75 -3.47 11.92
N SER A 409 18.08 -4.47 11.13
CA SER A 409 19.40 -4.60 10.49
C SER A 409 19.65 -3.49 9.45
N VAL A 410 18.62 -3.07 8.72
CA VAL A 410 18.72 -1.97 7.76
C VAL A 410 18.96 -0.65 8.47
N TYR A 411 18.18 -0.38 9.54
CA TYR A 411 18.41 0.80 10.37
C TYR A 411 19.81 0.82 10.97
N SER A 412 20.23 -0.25 11.64
CA SER A 412 21.52 -0.30 12.36
C SER A 412 22.72 -0.07 11.45
N ALA A 413 22.65 -0.47 10.18
CA ALA A 413 23.68 -0.25 9.16
C ALA A 413 23.53 1.08 8.42
N SER A 414 22.46 1.85 8.65
CA SER A 414 22.19 3.09 7.95
C SER A 414 23.11 4.24 8.38
N LYS A 415 23.21 5.24 7.48
CA LYS A 415 23.92 6.50 7.79
C LYS A 415 23.29 7.20 8.98
N LEU A 416 21.96 7.20 9.07
CA LEU A 416 21.20 7.81 10.18
C LEU A 416 21.61 7.18 11.52
N ALA A 417 21.63 5.86 11.64
CA ALA A 417 22.05 5.18 12.88
C ALA A 417 23.51 5.45 13.24
N SER A 418 24.38 5.62 12.22
CA SER A 418 25.77 6.00 12.42
C SER A 418 25.93 7.43 12.91
N GLU A 419 25.09 8.33 12.46
CA GLU A 419 25.05 9.74 12.93
C GLU A 419 24.44 9.83 14.35
N GLU A 420 23.40 9.04 14.65
CA GLU A 420 22.78 9.00 15.99
C GLU A 420 23.71 8.37 17.05
N TYR A 421 24.47 7.35 16.66
CA TYR A 421 25.32 6.56 17.58
C TYR A 421 26.68 6.22 16.94
N PRO A 422 27.58 7.21 16.77
CA PRO A 422 28.87 7.00 16.10
C PRO A 422 29.77 6.00 16.83
N ASP A 423 29.69 5.94 18.17
CA ASP A 423 30.55 5.11 19.01
C ASP A 423 30.04 3.68 19.23
N LEU A 424 28.87 3.33 18.70
CA LEU A 424 28.28 1.99 18.84
C LEU A 424 28.43 1.17 17.58
N ASP A 425 28.66 -0.13 17.76
CA ASP A 425 28.65 -1.09 16.65
C ASP A 425 27.23 -1.34 16.10
N VAL A 426 27.16 -1.86 14.88
CA VAL A 426 25.91 -2.11 14.15
C VAL A 426 24.96 -3.02 14.96
N THR A 427 25.50 -4.03 15.64
CA THR A 427 24.67 -5.00 16.36
C THR A 427 24.06 -4.42 17.65
N THR A 428 24.80 -3.57 18.36
CA THR A 428 24.31 -2.84 19.54
C THR A 428 23.22 -1.83 19.14
N ARG A 429 23.38 -1.12 18.00
CA ARG A 429 22.34 -0.23 17.45
C ARG A 429 21.05 -1.00 17.14
N GLY A 430 21.16 -2.23 16.59
CA GLY A 430 20.03 -3.13 16.34
C GLY A 430 19.27 -3.47 17.61
N ALA A 431 19.99 -3.93 18.65
CA ALA A 431 19.40 -4.26 19.94
C ALA A 431 18.71 -3.05 20.61
N MET A 432 19.31 -1.85 20.53
CA MET A 432 18.69 -0.62 21.01
C MET A 432 17.38 -0.30 20.29
N SER A 433 17.36 -0.45 18.97
CA SER A 433 16.18 -0.20 18.15
C SER A 433 15.00 -1.07 18.59
N LEU A 434 15.24 -2.35 18.91
CA LEU A 434 14.19 -3.24 19.41
C LEU A 434 13.56 -2.74 20.71
N GLY A 435 14.36 -2.27 21.67
CA GLY A 435 13.84 -1.69 22.91
C GLY A 435 13.03 -0.41 22.69
N ARG A 436 13.50 0.45 21.79
CA ARG A 436 12.79 1.69 21.41
C ARG A 436 11.50 1.44 20.66
N ARG A 437 11.43 0.36 19.85
CA ARG A 437 10.18 -0.05 19.22
C ARG A 437 9.09 -0.42 20.20
N LEU A 438 9.45 -0.94 21.39
CA LEU A 438 8.46 -1.15 22.44
C LEU A 438 8.04 0.19 23.07
N GLN A 439 9.00 1.10 23.31
CA GLN A 439 8.70 2.41 23.93
C GLN A 439 7.82 3.27 23.04
N ASP A 440 8.14 3.39 21.73
CA ASP A 440 7.30 4.05 20.74
C ASP A 440 7.57 3.47 19.33
N PRO A 441 6.72 2.53 18.86
CA PRO A 441 6.89 1.89 17.56
C PRO A 441 6.94 2.90 16.40
N LEU A 442 6.04 3.89 16.39
CA LEU A 442 5.96 4.88 15.32
C LEU A 442 7.25 5.71 15.25
N ALA A 443 7.71 6.24 16.38
CA ALA A 443 8.90 7.08 16.44
C ALA A 443 10.17 6.36 15.98
N GLU A 444 10.26 5.05 16.18
CA GLU A 444 11.43 4.26 15.79
C GLU A 444 11.32 3.74 14.35
N LEU A 445 10.13 3.23 13.94
CA LEU A 445 9.95 2.63 12.62
C LEU A 445 10.01 3.65 11.47
N VAL A 446 9.64 4.90 11.69
CA VAL A 446 9.77 5.97 10.67
C VAL A 446 11.23 6.28 10.27
N LYS A 447 12.21 5.79 11.01
CA LYS A 447 13.64 5.89 10.67
C LYS A 447 14.07 4.91 9.57
N ILE A 448 13.20 3.96 9.22
CA ILE A 448 13.43 2.90 8.25
C ILE A 448 12.54 3.17 7.04
N ASP A 449 13.08 2.97 5.83
CA ASP A 449 12.24 2.97 4.63
C ASP A 449 11.15 1.88 4.82
N PRO A 450 9.85 2.23 4.74
CA PRO A 450 8.77 1.31 5.08
C PRO A 450 8.80 -0.03 4.34
N LYS A 451 9.35 -0.06 3.13
CA LYS A 451 9.53 -1.30 2.35
C LYS A 451 10.47 -2.32 3.01
N HIS A 452 11.28 -1.93 3.99
CA HIS A 452 12.20 -2.82 4.71
C HIS A 452 11.62 -3.34 6.04
N ILE A 453 10.42 -2.95 6.41
CA ILE A 453 9.77 -3.44 7.64
C ILE A 453 9.32 -4.90 7.53
N GLY A 454 9.31 -5.46 6.31
CA GLY A 454 9.23 -6.91 6.11
C GLY A 454 7.83 -7.51 6.26
N VAL A 455 6.77 -6.80 5.91
CA VAL A 455 5.38 -7.18 6.20
C VAL A 455 4.62 -7.86 5.05
N GLY A 456 5.24 -8.51 4.10
CA GLY A 456 4.42 -9.18 3.09
C GLY A 456 5.13 -10.14 2.16
N GLN A 457 4.31 -11.04 1.65
CA GLN A 457 4.64 -12.02 0.65
C GLN A 457 4.72 -11.34 -0.73
N TYR A 458 5.67 -11.71 -1.58
CA TYR A 458 5.87 -11.14 -2.93
C TYR A 458 6.33 -9.67 -3.00
N GLN A 459 6.76 -9.07 -1.90
CA GLN A 459 7.21 -7.67 -1.83
C GLN A 459 8.23 -7.27 -2.90
N HIS A 460 9.18 -8.16 -3.20
CA HIS A 460 10.26 -7.92 -4.17
C HIS A 460 9.84 -8.17 -5.63
N ASP A 461 8.63 -8.68 -5.85
CA ASP A 461 8.11 -9.00 -7.18
C ASP A 461 7.13 -7.95 -7.70
N MET A 462 6.76 -6.99 -6.87
CA MET A 462 5.84 -5.90 -7.22
C MET A 462 6.56 -4.69 -7.79
N ASN A 463 5.80 -3.76 -8.38
CA ASN A 463 6.28 -2.45 -8.76
C ASN A 463 6.76 -1.67 -7.52
N GLN A 464 8.08 -1.52 -7.39
CA GLN A 464 8.72 -0.92 -6.21
C GLN A 464 8.38 0.56 -6.03
N LYS A 465 8.07 1.28 -7.11
CA LYS A 465 7.66 2.68 -7.06
C LYS A 465 6.28 2.80 -6.42
N ASN A 466 5.29 2.07 -6.95
CA ASN A 466 3.93 2.09 -6.42
C ASN A 466 3.88 1.62 -4.97
N LEU A 467 4.64 0.57 -4.63
CA LEU A 467 4.76 0.08 -3.26
C LEU A 467 5.33 1.17 -2.34
N SER A 468 6.43 1.81 -2.74
CA SER A 468 7.07 2.86 -1.94
C SER A 468 6.14 4.05 -1.71
N GLU A 469 5.45 4.51 -2.74
CA GLU A 469 4.49 5.63 -2.66
C GLU A 469 3.34 5.31 -1.70
N ALA A 470 2.74 4.11 -1.81
CA ALA A 470 1.66 3.68 -0.92
C ALA A 470 2.12 3.58 0.54
N LEU A 471 3.29 3.02 0.80
CA LEU A 471 3.80 2.87 2.16
C LEU A 471 4.20 4.20 2.80
N VAL A 472 4.78 5.14 2.04
CA VAL A 472 5.07 6.50 2.52
C VAL A 472 3.78 7.19 2.92
N THR A 473 2.73 7.08 2.10
CA THR A 473 1.41 7.61 2.39
C THR A 473 0.86 7.10 3.73
N VAL A 474 0.98 5.78 3.99
CA VAL A 474 0.54 5.19 5.27
C VAL A 474 1.30 5.76 6.46
N VAL A 475 2.63 5.93 6.33
CA VAL A 475 3.44 6.53 7.41
C VAL A 475 3.00 7.96 7.68
N GLU A 476 2.81 8.77 6.64
CA GLU A 476 2.30 10.15 6.77
C GLU A 476 0.95 10.19 7.48
N ASP A 477 0.02 9.30 7.12
CA ASP A 477 -1.30 9.22 7.76
C ASP A 477 -1.19 8.88 9.24
N CYS A 478 -0.40 7.86 9.58
CA CYS A 478 -0.18 7.47 10.98
C CYS A 478 0.42 8.61 11.80
N VAL A 479 1.46 9.27 11.26
CA VAL A 479 2.15 10.38 11.95
C VAL A 479 1.21 11.56 12.17
N ASN A 480 0.45 11.98 11.16
CA ASN A 480 -0.47 13.11 11.26
C ASN A 480 -1.70 12.78 12.13
N ARG A 481 -2.16 11.54 12.14
CA ARG A 481 -3.27 11.07 13.01
C ARG A 481 -2.86 11.04 14.49
N VAL A 482 -1.64 10.55 14.78
CA VAL A 482 -1.09 10.52 16.16
C VAL A 482 -0.73 11.91 16.63
N GLY A 483 -0.19 12.75 15.75
CA GLY A 483 0.41 14.05 16.10
C GLY A 483 1.81 13.88 16.70
N VAL A 484 2.61 14.93 16.64
CA VAL A 484 4.04 14.87 16.95
C VAL A 484 4.40 15.92 18.00
N ASP A 485 5.09 15.50 19.08
CA ASP A 485 5.62 16.45 20.05
C ASP A 485 6.86 17.16 19.49
N LEU A 486 6.77 18.48 19.40
CA LEU A 486 7.78 19.34 18.76
C LEU A 486 9.13 19.32 19.49
N ASN A 487 9.10 19.07 20.81
CA ASN A 487 10.29 19.12 21.65
C ASN A 487 11.04 17.78 21.74
N THR A 488 10.40 16.68 21.39
CA THR A 488 11.00 15.33 21.50
C THR A 488 11.22 14.63 20.16
N ALA A 489 10.51 15.05 19.12
CA ALA A 489 10.53 14.40 17.82
C ALA A 489 11.90 14.43 17.14
N SER A 490 12.23 13.34 16.46
CA SER A 490 13.40 13.24 15.58
C SER A 490 13.14 13.94 14.23
N PRO A 491 14.20 14.32 13.48
CA PRO A 491 14.04 14.85 12.13
C PRO A 491 13.29 13.86 11.21
N SER A 492 13.50 12.57 11.38
CA SER A 492 12.81 11.52 10.59
C SER A 492 11.30 11.54 10.84
N LEU A 493 10.87 11.62 12.11
CA LEU A 493 9.45 11.70 12.45
C LEU A 493 8.81 12.99 11.94
N LEU A 494 9.49 14.12 12.13
CA LEU A 494 9.02 15.44 11.66
C LEU A 494 8.85 15.52 10.15
N SER A 495 9.68 14.80 9.37
CA SER A 495 9.60 14.84 7.91
C SER A 495 8.33 14.22 7.32
N TYR A 496 7.58 13.44 8.11
CA TYR A 496 6.27 12.89 7.72
C TYR A 496 5.09 13.76 8.17
N VAL A 497 5.35 14.85 8.88
CA VAL A 497 4.28 15.80 9.23
C VAL A 497 3.89 16.62 7.99
N ALA A 498 2.59 16.76 7.76
CA ALA A 498 2.04 17.54 6.65
C ALA A 498 2.70 18.91 6.53
N GLY A 499 3.16 19.27 5.34
CA GLY A 499 3.83 20.54 5.08
C GLY A 499 5.30 20.66 5.53
N ILE A 500 5.90 19.61 6.11
CA ILE A 500 7.30 19.61 6.56
C ILE A 500 8.17 18.78 5.61
N SER A 501 9.11 19.43 4.93
CA SER A 501 10.14 18.74 4.17
C SER A 501 11.28 18.25 5.06
N GLY A 502 12.07 17.27 4.60
CA GLY A 502 13.23 16.76 5.36
C GLY A 502 14.26 17.85 5.73
N SER A 503 14.41 18.92 4.93
CA SER A 503 15.27 20.04 5.26
C SER A 503 14.68 20.92 6.37
N VAL A 504 13.37 21.13 6.35
CA VAL A 504 12.66 21.87 7.41
C VAL A 504 12.67 21.07 8.71
N ALA A 505 12.48 19.75 8.67
CA ALA A 505 12.57 18.89 9.85
C ALA A 505 13.93 19.01 10.57
N LYS A 506 15.04 19.01 9.82
CA LYS A 506 16.38 19.26 10.37
C LYS A 506 16.52 20.66 10.98
N ASN A 507 15.98 21.68 10.32
CA ASN A 507 16.03 23.05 10.81
C ASN A 507 15.21 23.23 12.10
N ILE A 508 14.08 22.52 12.26
CA ILE A 508 13.29 22.52 13.51
C ILE A 508 14.13 22.00 14.67
N VAL A 509 14.82 20.88 14.45
CA VAL A 509 15.68 20.30 15.50
C VAL A 509 16.86 21.21 15.82
N ALA A 510 17.55 21.75 14.80
CA ALA A 510 18.64 22.70 15.00
C ALA A 510 18.17 23.96 15.78
N TYR A 511 17.02 24.52 15.41
CA TYR A 511 16.44 25.64 16.13
C TYR A 511 16.20 25.32 17.62
N ARG A 512 15.69 24.13 17.93
CA ARG A 512 15.46 23.63 19.29
C ARG A 512 16.77 23.47 20.07
N GLU A 513 17.82 22.99 19.43
CA GLU A 513 19.14 22.84 20.06
C GLU A 513 19.80 24.19 20.36
N GLU A 514 19.65 25.18 19.48
CA GLU A 514 20.23 26.50 19.63
C GLU A 514 19.46 27.41 20.58
N ASN A 515 18.11 27.38 20.54
CA ASN A 515 17.23 28.33 21.23
C ASN A 515 16.48 27.71 22.41
N GLY A 516 16.69 26.43 22.70
CA GLY A 516 15.96 25.69 23.72
C GLY A 516 14.58 25.21 23.25
N LYS A 517 13.80 24.65 24.18
CA LYS A 517 12.48 24.07 23.88
C LYS A 517 11.53 25.12 23.31
N PHE A 518 10.72 24.66 22.35
CA PHE A 518 9.56 25.43 21.88
C PHE A 518 8.54 25.56 23.00
N THR A 519 8.06 26.78 23.22
CA THR A 519 7.04 27.11 24.21
C THR A 519 5.74 27.62 23.60
N ASP A 520 5.73 27.90 22.29
CA ASP A 520 4.60 28.37 21.50
C ASP A 520 4.77 27.91 20.04
N ARG A 521 3.71 27.42 19.40
CA ARG A 521 3.71 27.03 17.99
C ARG A 521 4.14 28.15 17.03
N LYS A 522 3.88 29.43 17.37
CA LYS A 522 4.30 30.61 16.57
C LYS A 522 5.82 30.69 16.39
N GLN A 523 6.60 30.10 17.30
CA GLN A 523 8.06 30.06 17.16
C GLN A 523 8.51 29.27 15.91
N LEU A 524 7.67 28.37 15.35
CA LEU A 524 7.93 27.69 14.10
C LEU A 524 8.16 28.66 12.93
N LEU A 525 7.51 29.82 12.93
CA LEU A 525 7.73 30.85 11.89
C LEU A 525 9.14 31.46 11.92
N LYS A 526 9.91 31.22 12.97
CA LYS A 526 11.32 31.61 13.07
C LYS A 526 12.29 30.56 12.56
N VAL A 527 11.78 29.36 12.26
CA VAL A 527 12.60 28.25 11.75
C VAL A 527 12.94 28.50 10.27
N ALA A 528 14.20 28.36 9.92
CA ALA A 528 14.68 28.56 8.57
C ALA A 528 13.94 27.64 7.56
N LYS A 529 13.51 28.21 6.44
CA LYS A 529 12.75 27.57 5.35
C LYS A 529 11.32 27.12 5.72
N LEU A 530 10.81 27.43 6.90
CA LEU A 530 9.42 27.19 7.28
C LEU A 530 8.62 28.47 7.04
N GLY A 531 8.01 28.59 5.87
CA GLY A 531 7.18 29.75 5.52
C GLY A 531 5.74 29.67 6.05
N PRO A 532 4.94 30.74 5.88
CA PRO A 532 3.56 30.79 6.37
C PRO A 532 2.67 29.62 5.87
N LYS A 533 2.81 29.22 4.59
CA LYS A 533 2.03 28.10 4.04
C LYS A 533 2.40 26.78 4.71
N ALA A 534 3.70 26.52 4.91
CA ALA A 534 4.14 25.30 5.63
C ALA A 534 3.68 25.31 7.09
N TYR A 535 3.72 26.47 7.74
CA TYR A 535 3.19 26.64 9.09
C TYR A 535 1.69 26.31 9.16
N GLU A 536 0.89 26.86 8.26
CA GLU A 536 -0.55 26.54 8.14
C GLU A 536 -0.77 25.02 8.02
N GLN A 537 0.01 24.33 7.19
CA GLN A 537 -0.16 22.88 6.97
C GLN A 537 0.26 22.03 8.18
N CYS A 538 1.31 22.42 8.91
CA CYS A 538 1.90 21.56 9.95
C CYS A 538 1.46 21.89 11.38
N ALA A 539 1.08 23.15 11.68
CA ALA A 539 0.94 23.61 13.05
C ALA A 539 -0.06 22.81 13.90
N GLY A 540 -1.15 22.34 13.31
CA GLY A 540 -2.15 21.54 14.01
C GLY A 540 -1.70 20.12 14.36
N PHE A 541 -0.71 19.58 13.64
CA PHE A 541 -0.16 18.24 13.87
C PHE A 541 1.03 18.23 14.83
N LEU A 542 1.60 19.41 15.12
CA LEU A 542 2.72 19.57 16.04
C LEU A 542 2.20 20.01 17.41
N ARG A 543 2.59 19.30 18.47
CA ARG A 543 2.14 19.54 19.83
C ARG A 543 3.27 20.05 20.71
N ILE A 544 2.92 20.84 21.73
CA ILE A 544 3.83 21.30 22.78
C ILE A 544 3.15 21.01 24.13
N SER A 545 3.59 19.97 24.82
CA SER A 545 2.92 19.48 26.04
C SER A 545 3.02 20.48 27.22
N ASP A 546 4.15 21.18 27.32
CA ASP A 546 4.44 22.14 28.41
C ASP A 546 4.52 23.58 27.88
N GLY A 547 3.69 23.92 26.87
CA GLY A 547 3.67 25.25 26.26
C GLY A 547 3.00 26.32 27.10
N LYS A 548 3.20 27.58 26.69
CA LYS A 548 2.52 28.74 27.30
C LYS A 548 1.04 28.80 26.95
N GLU A 549 0.69 28.36 25.77
CA GLU A 549 -0.67 28.24 25.25
C GLU A 549 -1.18 26.81 25.49
N VAL A 550 -2.23 26.68 26.24
CA VAL A 550 -2.82 25.38 26.59
C VAL A 550 -3.29 24.61 25.33
N LEU A 551 -3.80 25.32 24.32
CA LEU A 551 -4.26 24.71 23.07
C LEU A 551 -3.11 24.15 22.22
N ASP A 552 -1.85 24.55 22.48
CA ASP A 552 -0.68 23.99 21.81
C ASP A 552 -0.43 22.51 22.20
N SER A 553 -0.99 22.05 23.33
CA SER A 553 -0.96 20.63 23.72
C SER A 553 -1.99 19.77 22.99
N THR A 554 -2.96 20.39 22.30
CA THR A 554 -4.06 19.74 21.59
C THR A 554 -3.81 19.64 20.08
N SER A 555 -4.68 18.95 19.34
CA SER A 555 -4.68 18.98 17.86
C SER A 555 -5.54 20.12 17.29
N VAL A 556 -5.99 21.08 18.12
CA VAL A 556 -6.71 22.25 17.61
C VAL A 556 -5.76 23.11 16.78
N HIS A 557 -6.20 23.49 15.58
CA HIS A 557 -5.39 24.34 14.70
C HIS A 557 -5.31 25.78 15.22
N PRO A 558 -4.15 26.47 15.09
CA PRO A 558 -4.01 27.86 15.58
C PRO A 558 -5.06 28.83 15.02
N GLU A 559 -5.55 28.63 13.80
CA GLU A 559 -6.64 29.43 13.22
C GLU A 559 -7.94 29.35 14.05
N SER A 560 -8.17 28.24 14.74
CA SER A 560 -9.36 28.00 15.55
C SER A 560 -9.21 28.43 17.03
N TYR A 561 -8.07 29.00 17.45
CA TYR A 561 -7.84 29.34 18.85
C TYR A 561 -8.81 30.39 19.40
N GLU A 562 -9.08 31.44 18.63
CA GLU A 562 -10.05 32.48 19.06
C GLU A 562 -11.44 31.88 19.23
N VAL A 563 -11.87 31.08 18.28
CA VAL A 563 -13.16 30.39 18.34
C VAL A 563 -13.21 29.42 19.52
N SER A 564 -12.13 28.66 19.75
CA SER A 564 -12.03 27.74 20.89
C SER A 564 -12.14 28.44 22.21
N ARG A 565 -11.50 29.62 22.36
CA ARG A 565 -11.61 30.46 23.58
C ARG A 565 -13.03 30.99 23.77
N ILE A 566 -13.71 31.41 22.70
CA ILE A 566 -15.12 31.84 22.77
C ILE A 566 -15.99 30.66 23.23
N LEU A 567 -15.79 29.47 22.66
CA LEU A 567 -16.52 28.27 23.03
C LEU A 567 -16.28 27.89 24.49
N MET A 568 -15.00 27.87 24.93
CA MET A 568 -14.63 27.58 26.31
C MET A 568 -15.29 28.57 27.29
N LYS A 569 -15.29 29.88 26.97
CA LYS A 569 -15.94 30.90 27.78
C LYS A 569 -17.45 30.71 27.89
N LYS A 570 -18.13 30.36 26.77
CA LYS A 570 -19.59 30.13 26.74
C LYS A 570 -19.96 28.88 27.54
N ILE A 571 -19.17 27.81 27.47
CA ILE A 571 -19.38 26.57 28.23
C ILE A 571 -18.92 26.74 29.70
N GLY A 572 -18.14 27.74 30.01
CA GLY A 572 -17.54 27.95 31.36
C GLY A 572 -16.38 26.97 31.62
N ILE A 573 -15.64 26.57 30.59
CA ILE A 573 -14.45 25.72 30.70
C ILE A 573 -13.23 26.63 30.98
N SER A 574 -12.47 26.31 32.03
CA SER A 574 -11.19 26.90 32.35
C SER A 574 -10.02 25.98 31.94
N GLU A 575 -8.80 26.50 31.94
CA GLU A 575 -7.61 25.67 31.71
C GLU A 575 -7.42 24.54 32.73
N SER A 576 -7.86 24.76 33.96
CA SER A 576 -7.87 23.73 35.01
C SER A 576 -8.87 22.61 34.73
N ASP A 577 -10.00 22.90 34.08
CA ASP A 577 -11.00 21.90 33.71
C ASP A 577 -10.50 20.96 32.62
N ILE A 578 -9.69 21.47 31.68
CA ILE A 578 -9.04 20.67 30.64
C ILE A 578 -8.14 19.60 31.29
N LYS A 579 -7.45 19.94 32.37
CA LYS A 579 -6.66 18.98 33.16
C LYS A 579 -7.53 18.06 34.02
N GLY A 580 -8.77 18.47 34.35
CA GLY A 580 -9.74 17.69 35.14
C GLY A 580 -10.44 16.54 34.35
N GLY A 581 -10.33 16.54 33.06
CA GLY A 581 -10.75 15.40 32.19
C GLY A 581 -12.19 15.44 31.71
N VAL A 582 -12.58 14.35 31.04
CA VAL A 582 -13.81 14.20 30.23
C VAL A 582 -15.10 14.52 30.98
N GLN A 583 -15.26 14.01 32.22
CA GLN A 583 -16.53 14.13 32.96
C GLN A 583 -16.86 15.59 33.29
N VAL A 584 -15.85 16.38 33.69
CA VAL A 584 -16.02 17.79 34.04
C VAL A 584 -16.46 18.60 32.82
N ILE A 585 -15.90 18.30 31.65
CA ILE A 585 -16.22 19.00 30.41
C ILE A 585 -17.63 18.64 29.94
N ASP A 586 -18.02 17.37 30.01
CA ASP A 586 -19.35 16.92 29.62
C ASP A 586 -20.46 17.50 30.48
N ASP A 587 -20.25 17.60 31.79
CA ASP A 587 -21.22 18.19 32.70
C ASP A 587 -21.40 19.69 32.41
N LYS A 588 -20.33 20.41 32.13
CA LYS A 588 -20.38 21.84 31.73
C LYS A 588 -21.06 22.02 30.36
N ILE A 589 -20.80 21.16 29.37
CA ILE A 589 -21.46 21.20 28.07
C ILE A 589 -22.96 20.97 28.23
N LYS A 590 -23.37 19.95 28.99
CA LYS A 590 -24.80 19.66 29.27
C LYS A 590 -25.50 20.81 29.96
N SER A 591 -24.81 21.49 30.87
CA SER A 591 -25.35 22.66 31.57
C SER A 591 -25.53 23.87 30.65
N ALA A 592 -24.53 24.17 29.81
CA ALA A 592 -24.55 25.33 28.91
C ALA A 592 -25.43 25.13 27.67
N TYR A 593 -25.44 23.94 27.11
CA TYR A 593 -26.19 23.58 25.90
C TYR A 593 -27.01 22.29 26.10
N PRO A 594 -28.09 22.36 26.88
CA PRO A 594 -28.93 21.19 27.14
C PRO A 594 -29.56 20.67 25.84
N ALA A 595 -29.37 19.38 25.57
CA ALA A 595 -29.88 18.71 24.41
C ALA A 595 -30.12 17.22 24.69
N LYS A 596 -30.99 16.58 23.87
CA LYS A 596 -31.27 15.14 24.00
C LYS A 596 -30.15 14.26 23.46
N THR A 597 -29.39 14.79 22.51
CA THR A 597 -28.26 14.08 21.88
C THR A 597 -27.05 15.01 21.76
N GLU A 598 -25.85 14.41 21.73
CA GLU A 598 -24.59 15.15 21.50
C GLU A 598 -24.61 15.94 20.19
N LYS A 599 -25.19 15.35 19.13
CA LYS A 599 -25.31 15.99 17.82
C LYS A 599 -26.12 17.29 17.89
N GLU A 600 -27.24 17.27 18.65
CA GLU A 600 -28.07 18.46 18.85
C GLU A 600 -27.32 19.54 19.65
N SER A 601 -26.54 19.14 20.66
CA SER A 601 -25.71 20.06 21.44
C SER A 601 -24.64 20.72 20.57
N VAL A 602 -23.92 19.94 19.77
CA VAL A 602 -22.91 20.44 18.83
C VAL A 602 -23.50 21.41 17.83
N ARG A 603 -24.69 21.11 17.28
CA ARG A 603 -25.37 21.99 16.34
C ARG A 603 -25.75 23.33 16.97
N LYS A 604 -26.33 23.33 18.19
CA LYS A 604 -26.64 24.57 18.93
C LYS A 604 -25.39 25.41 19.19
N MET A 605 -24.27 24.77 19.54
CA MET A 605 -23.00 25.47 19.72
C MET A 605 -22.48 26.07 18.41
N ALA A 606 -22.57 25.33 17.30
CA ALA A 606 -22.15 25.77 15.99
C ALA A 606 -22.95 27.00 15.52
N GLU A 607 -24.28 26.97 15.67
CA GLU A 607 -25.18 28.07 15.35
C GLU A 607 -24.90 29.32 16.22
N ASP A 608 -24.66 29.11 17.53
CA ASP A 608 -24.43 30.21 18.50
C ASP A 608 -23.07 30.93 18.30
N ILE A 609 -22.07 30.21 17.76
CA ILE A 609 -20.71 30.76 17.53
C ILE A 609 -20.51 31.14 16.06
N GLY A 610 -21.35 30.65 15.14
CA GLY A 610 -21.25 30.95 13.70
C GLY A 610 -20.15 30.19 12.99
N ILE A 611 -19.88 28.92 13.39
CA ILE A 611 -18.86 28.05 12.77
C ILE A 611 -19.46 26.70 12.40
N GLY A 612 -18.70 25.88 11.65
CA GLY A 612 -19.14 24.56 11.22
C GLY A 612 -19.26 23.53 12.35
N GLU A 613 -20.21 22.61 12.21
CA GLU A 613 -20.45 21.53 13.20
C GLU A 613 -19.22 20.63 13.38
N PHE A 614 -18.48 20.34 12.30
CA PHE A 614 -17.28 19.50 12.36
C PHE A 614 -16.17 20.16 13.18
N THR A 615 -15.95 21.46 12.97
CA THR A 615 -14.96 22.23 13.77
C THR A 615 -15.32 22.25 15.25
N VAL A 616 -16.58 22.48 15.61
CA VAL A 616 -17.04 22.43 17.03
C VAL A 616 -16.80 21.06 17.61
N LYS A 617 -17.18 19.99 16.91
CA LYS A 617 -17.01 18.62 17.36
C LYS A 617 -15.54 18.28 17.61
N ASP A 618 -14.67 18.68 16.69
CA ASP A 618 -13.22 18.44 16.81
C ASP A 618 -12.64 19.21 18.01
N ILE A 619 -13.00 20.49 18.21
CA ILE A 619 -12.57 21.29 19.37
C ILE A 619 -13.02 20.60 20.67
N ILE A 620 -14.28 20.22 20.81
CA ILE A 620 -14.80 19.56 22.01
C ILE A 620 -14.07 18.25 22.29
N SER A 621 -13.84 17.45 21.25
CA SER A 621 -13.12 16.17 21.37
C SER A 621 -11.71 16.38 21.92
N GLU A 622 -11.01 17.42 21.45
CA GLU A 622 -9.67 17.77 21.90
C GLU A 622 -9.66 18.35 23.31
N LEU A 623 -10.67 19.14 23.70
CA LEU A 623 -10.78 19.67 25.06
C LEU A 623 -11.08 18.56 26.08
N ARG A 624 -11.85 17.53 25.71
CA ARG A 624 -12.13 16.36 26.55
C ARG A 624 -10.88 15.57 26.91
N LYS A 625 -9.99 15.39 25.95
CA LYS A 625 -8.74 14.61 26.09
C LYS A 625 -7.61 15.33 25.32
N PRO A 626 -7.03 16.39 25.91
CA PRO A 626 -5.97 17.13 25.25
C PRO A 626 -4.75 16.24 25.01
N GLY A 627 -4.22 16.30 23.79
CA GLY A 627 -3.03 15.53 23.44
C GLY A 627 -3.20 14.02 23.42
N ARG A 628 -4.45 13.51 23.33
CA ARG A 628 -4.72 12.07 23.27
C ARG A 628 -3.94 11.41 22.12
N ASP A 629 -3.31 10.30 22.47
CA ASP A 629 -2.72 9.40 21.49
C ASP A 629 -3.81 8.40 21.03
N PRO A 630 -4.22 8.39 19.76
CA PRO A 630 -5.26 7.47 19.28
C PRO A 630 -4.87 6.00 19.40
N ARG A 631 -3.59 5.69 19.58
CA ARG A 631 -3.09 4.34 19.81
C ARG A 631 -3.47 3.77 21.17
N GLU A 632 -3.85 4.61 22.14
CA GLU A 632 -4.30 4.16 23.46
C GLU A 632 -5.63 3.39 23.43
N ASP A 633 -6.40 3.53 22.35
CA ASP A 633 -7.65 2.77 22.16
C ASP A 633 -7.41 1.36 21.59
N ALA A 634 -6.21 1.10 21.06
CA ALA A 634 -5.84 -0.21 20.54
C ALA A 634 -5.57 -1.21 21.69
N PRO A 635 -5.69 -2.53 21.43
CA PRO A 635 -5.35 -3.53 22.45
C PRO A 635 -3.93 -3.33 22.99
N PRO A 636 -3.72 -3.40 24.31
CA PRO A 636 -2.39 -3.21 24.90
C PRO A 636 -1.42 -4.31 24.44
N VAL A 637 -0.14 -3.99 24.49
CA VAL A 637 0.92 -4.96 24.20
C VAL A 637 0.79 -6.16 25.14
N VAL A 638 0.87 -7.37 24.58
CA VAL A 638 0.78 -8.61 25.36
C VAL A 638 2.12 -8.90 26.02
N PHE A 639 2.13 -8.86 27.34
CA PHE A 639 3.27 -9.29 28.14
C PHE A 639 3.10 -10.74 28.58
N ARG A 640 4.22 -11.48 28.62
CA ARG A 640 4.28 -12.92 28.94
C ARG A 640 5.06 -13.18 30.21
N ASN A 641 4.68 -14.24 30.91
CA ASN A 641 5.39 -14.71 32.10
C ASN A 641 5.89 -16.16 31.96
N ASP A 642 5.39 -16.91 30.97
CA ASP A 642 5.68 -18.32 30.76
C ASP A 642 5.81 -18.67 29.27
N VAL A 643 6.56 -19.72 28.97
CA VAL A 643 6.66 -20.32 27.63
C VAL A 643 5.87 -21.63 27.63
N ARG A 644 5.11 -21.85 26.57
CA ARG A 644 4.41 -23.11 26.31
C ARG A 644 5.21 -23.96 25.32
N SER A 645 5.40 -25.22 25.66
CA SER A 645 5.96 -26.20 24.72
C SER A 645 4.91 -26.60 23.68
N PHE A 646 5.34 -26.94 22.46
CA PHE A 646 4.46 -27.54 21.45
C PHE A 646 3.83 -28.85 21.95
N GLU A 647 4.51 -29.56 22.83
CA GLU A 647 4.05 -30.83 23.42
C GLU A 647 2.90 -30.63 24.41
N ASP A 648 2.77 -29.44 24.99
CA ASP A 648 1.70 -29.08 25.92
C ASP A 648 0.37 -28.79 25.22
N LEU A 649 0.39 -28.63 23.89
CA LEU A 649 -0.80 -28.32 23.09
C LEU A 649 -1.71 -29.54 22.97
N LYS A 650 -3.02 -29.30 23.13
CA LYS A 650 -4.08 -30.31 22.94
C LYS A 650 -5.17 -29.74 22.06
N GLU A 651 -5.76 -30.58 21.23
CA GLU A 651 -6.96 -30.22 20.48
C GLU A 651 -8.10 -29.81 21.45
N GLY A 652 -8.86 -28.80 21.08
CA GLY A 652 -9.89 -28.20 21.90
C GLY A 652 -9.39 -27.15 22.91
N MET A 653 -8.06 -26.95 23.07
CA MET A 653 -7.52 -25.95 23.98
C MET A 653 -7.80 -24.53 23.46
N GLU A 654 -8.33 -23.69 24.33
CA GLU A 654 -8.56 -22.27 24.07
C GLU A 654 -7.38 -21.44 24.60
N MET A 655 -6.97 -20.46 23.81
CA MET A 655 -5.87 -19.57 24.17
C MET A 655 -5.97 -18.22 23.46
N SER A 656 -5.27 -17.23 24.00
CA SER A 656 -5.07 -15.96 23.30
C SER A 656 -3.79 -16.02 22.49
N GLY A 657 -3.84 -15.51 21.27
CA GLY A 657 -2.69 -15.39 20.40
C GLY A 657 -2.63 -14.02 19.74
N THR A 658 -1.47 -13.67 19.19
CA THR A 658 -1.29 -12.42 18.44
C THR A 658 -1.21 -12.73 16.95
N VAL A 659 -1.99 -12.06 16.13
CA VAL A 659 -1.96 -12.18 14.68
C VAL A 659 -0.63 -11.62 14.16
N ARG A 660 0.18 -12.49 13.54
CA ARG A 660 1.48 -12.10 12.97
C ARG A 660 1.43 -11.73 11.50
N ASN A 661 0.56 -12.41 10.77
CA ASN A 661 0.42 -12.17 9.35
C ASN A 661 -1.01 -12.50 8.90
N VAL A 662 -1.54 -11.71 7.98
CA VAL A 662 -2.84 -11.94 7.34
C VAL A 662 -2.61 -12.14 5.86
N VAL A 663 -3.16 -13.23 5.33
CA VAL A 663 -3.05 -13.62 3.92
C VAL A 663 -4.44 -13.93 3.36
N ASP A 664 -4.58 -14.00 2.05
CA ASP A 664 -5.90 -14.20 1.39
C ASP A 664 -6.65 -15.45 1.87
N PHE A 665 -5.94 -16.49 2.29
CA PHE A 665 -6.53 -17.75 2.75
C PHE A 665 -6.67 -17.85 4.28
N GLY A 666 -6.26 -16.84 5.06
CA GLY A 666 -6.40 -16.86 6.52
C GLY A 666 -5.44 -15.97 7.26
N ALA A 667 -5.23 -16.25 8.55
CA ALA A 667 -4.34 -15.52 9.42
C ALA A 667 -3.38 -16.46 10.17
N PHE A 668 -2.12 -16.06 10.27
CA PHE A 668 -1.13 -16.72 11.11
C PHE A 668 -1.12 -16.07 12.49
N VAL A 669 -1.31 -16.88 13.52
CA VAL A 669 -1.45 -16.44 14.90
C VAL A 669 -0.36 -17.06 15.76
N ASP A 670 0.45 -16.22 16.40
CA ASP A 670 1.40 -16.63 17.42
C ASP A 670 0.66 -16.98 18.73
N ILE A 671 0.60 -18.25 19.03
CA ILE A 671 -0.02 -18.81 20.24
C ILE A 671 1.01 -19.15 21.33
N GLY A 672 2.22 -18.65 21.21
CA GLY A 672 3.29 -18.88 22.20
C GLY A 672 4.10 -20.16 21.97
N VAL A 673 4.00 -20.83 20.82
CA VAL A 673 4.80 -22.01 20.45
C VAL A 673 5.68 -21.74 19.24
N LYS A 674 6.59 -22.65 18.90
CA LYS A 674 7.64 -22.47 17.87
C LYS A 674 7.12 -22.03 16.50
N ASN A 675 5.99 -22.56 16.07
CA ASN A 675 5.38 -22.23 14.78
C ASN A 675 4.05 -21.52 14.99
N ASP A 676 3.78 -20.50 14.20
CA ASP A 676 2.49 -19.82 14.23
C ASP A 676 1.38 -20.79 13.82
N GLY A 677 0.25 -20.74 14.49
CA GLY A 677 -0.95 -21.49 14.10
C GLY A 677 -1.68 -20.79 12.96
N LEU A 678 -2.30 -21.57 12.07
CA LEU A 678 -3.10 -21.03 10.97
C LEU A 678 -4.59 -21.06 11.32
N VAL A 679 -5.21 -19.89 11.28
CA VAL A 679 -6.68 -19.75 11.23
C VAL A 679 -7.06 -19.60 9.76
N HIS A 680 -7.61 -20.63 9.14
CA HIS A 680 -8.09 -20.56 7.77
C HIS A 680 -9.24 -19.55 7.62
N VAL A 681 -9.41 -18.93 6.45
CA VAL A 681 -10.47 -17.92 6.22
C VAL A 681 -11.86 -18.40 6.62
N SER A 682 -12.18 -19.68 6.43
CA SER A 682 -13.44 -20.30 6.86
C SER A 682 -13.58 -20.45 8.38
N GLN A 683 -12.52 -20.25 9.15
CA GLN A 683 -12.47 -20.40 10.61
C GLN A 683 -12.31 -19.05 11.35
N LEU A 684 -12.28 -17.94 10.62
CA LEU A 684 -12.15 -16.59 11.19
C LEU A 684 -13.45 -16.06 11.79
N SER A 685 -14.60 -16.40 11.20
CA SER A 685 -15.92 -15.91 11.65
C SER A 685 -17.01 -16.90 11.25
N ASP A 686 -18.15 -16.88 11.97
CA ASP A 686 -19.36 -17.63 11.60
C ASP A 686 -20.03 -17.09 10.34
N LYS A 687 -19.79 -15.82 10.00
CA LYS A 687 -20.26 -15.21 8.76
C LYS A 687 -19.27 -15.49 7.64
N PHE A 688 -19.76 -15.48 6.40
CA PHE A 688 -18.89 -15.59 5.23
C PHE A 688 -17.90 -14.42 5.18
N VAL A 689 -16.61 -14.76 5.19
CA VAL A 689 -15.51 -13.81 5.14
C VAL A 689 -14.93 -13.83 3.72
N LYS A 690 -15.02 -12.71 3.04
CA LYS A 690 -14.45 -12.54 1.70
C LYS A 690 -12.96 -12.23 1.77
N HIS A 691 -12.59 -11.32 2.66
CA HIS A 691 -11.21 -10.92 2.89
C HIS A 691 -10.87 -11.09 4.37
N PRO A 692 -9.84 -11.86 4.74
CA PRO A 692 -9.44 -12.07 6.13
C PRO A 692 -9.18 -10.76 6.91
N MET A 693 -8.69 -9.72 6.25
CA MET A 693 -8.45 -8.41 6.87
C MET A 693 -9.71 -7.66 7.29
N ASP A 694 -10.89 -8.07 6.83
CA ASP A 694 -12.17 -7.52 7.30
C ASP A 694 -12.49 -8.00 8.72
N VAL A 695 -11.80 -9.06 9.20
CA VAL A 695 -12.07 -9.70 10.50
C VAL A 695 -10.90 -9.54 11.46
N VAL A 696 -9.65 -9.70 10.97
CA VAL A 696 -8.44 -9.65 11.78
C VAL A 696 -7.34 -8.85 11.09
N SER A 697 -6.47 -8.26 11.89
CA SER A 697 -5.32 -7.49 11.41
C SER A 697 -4.03 -7.91 12.13
N VAL A 698 -2.89 -7.65 11.51
CA VAL A 698 -1.58 -7.90 12.12
C VAL A 698 -1.46 -7.12 13.44
N GLY A 699 -1.04 -7.81 14.50
CA GLY A 699 -0.95 -7.26 15.85
C GLY A 699 -2.22 -7.46 16.71
N ASP A 700 -3.33 -7.88 16.13
CA ASP A 700 -4.56 -8.15 16.90
C ASP A 700 -4.35 -9.31 17.89
N THR A 701 -4.85 -9.13 19.11
CA THR A 701 -4.93 -10.23 20.08
C THR A 701 -6.28 -10.92 19.91
N VAL A 702 -6.24 -12.17 19.49
CA VAL A 702 -7.42 -12.98 19.20
C VAL A 702 -7.52 -14.19 20.14
N LYS A 703 -8.74 -14.55 20.51
CA LYS A 703 -8.98 -15.84 21.16
C LYS A 703 -9.13 -16.90 20.09
N VAL A 704 -8.40 -17.99 20.25
CA VAL A 704 -8.40 -19.11 19.32
C VAL A 704 -8.52 -20.44 20.05
N ARG A 705 -9.12 -21.43 19.36
CA ARG A 705 -9.17 -22.82 19.81
C ARG A 705 -8.40 -23.70 18.83
N ILE A 706 -7.63 -24.63 19.34
CA ILE A 706 -6.89 -25.59 18.53
C ILE A 706 -7.86 -26.63 17.96
N ILE A 707 -7.88 -26.80 16.64
CA ILE A 707 -8.71 -27.77 15.92
C ILE A 707 -7.92 -28.91 15.28
N GLY A 708 -6.59 -28.82 15.29
CA GLY A 708 -5.73 -29.89 14.80
C GLY A 708 -4.25 -29.58 15.01
N ILE A 709 -3.49 -30.64 15.32
CA ILE A 709 -2.05 -30.54 15.55
C ILE A 709 -1.33 -31.58 14.68
N ASP A 710 -0.54 -31.11 13.72
CA ASP A 710 0.36 -31.95 12.90
C ASP A 710 1.76 -31.94 13.54
N LYS A 711 2.04 -32.98 14.33
CA LYS A 711 3.31 -33.10 15.09
C LYS A 711 4.52 -33.32 14.15
N GLU A 712 4.33 -34.00 13.01
CA GLU A 712 5.44 -34.28 12.07
C GLU A 712 5.87 -33.01 11.34
N ARG A 713 4.93 -32.14 11.01
CA ARG A 713 5.19 -30.89 10.29
C ARG A 713 5.27 -29.67 11.21
N GLY A 714 5.02 -29.84 12.50
CA GLY A 714 4.98 -28.77 13.49
C GLY A 714 3.90 -27.71 13.20
N LYS A 715 2.78 -28.10 12.59
CA LYS A 715 1.69 -27.17 12.22
C LYS A 715 0.51 -27.25 13.19
N VAL A 716 -0.07 -26.11 13.52
CA VAL A 716 -1.27 -26.02 14.36
C VAL A 716 -2.38 -25.35 13.54
N SER A 717 -3.53 -26.00 13.48
CA SER A 717 -4.74 -25.44 12.88
C SER A 717 -5.61 -24.86 13.99
N LEU A 718 -6.07 -23.64 13.77
CA LEU A 718 -6.80 -22.85 14.76
C LEU A 718 -8.16 -22.42 14.22
N THR A 719 -9.09 -22.16 15.13
CA THR A 719 -10.36 -21.52 14.83
C THR A 719 -10.64 -20.37 15.80
N MET A 720 -11.25 -19.31 15.29
CA MET A 720 -11.80 -18.21 16.09
C MET A 720 -13.29 -18.40 16.38
N LYS A 721 -13.91 -19.46 15.88
CA LYS A 721 -15.28 -19.89 16.21
C LYS A 721 -15.27 -20.63 17.54
N LEU A 722 -15.48 -19.88 18.62
CA LEU A 722 -15.38 -20.40 20.00
C LEU A 722 -16.69 -20.97 20.48
#